data_04dbd6ccf865dadc44afc953dbfa0fc1
#
_entry.id   04dbd6ccf865dadc44afc953dbfa0fc1
#
_cell.length_a   1.000
_cell.length_b   1.000
_cell.length_c   1.000
_cell.angle_alpha   90.00
_cell.angle_beta   90.00
_cell.angle_gamma   90.00
#
_symmetry.space_group_name_H-M   'P 1'
#
loop_
_entity.id
_entity.type
_entity.pdbx_description
1 polymer ?
#
loop_
_entity_poly.entity_id
_entity_poly.type
_entity_poly.pdbx_seq_one_letter_code
_entity_poly.pdbx_strand_id
1 'polypeptide(L)'
;MNSKKWLAFVTLMYAASAWSIEPFVIRDIRVEGIQRTEPGTVFSYLPVKVGDTLDDEHAAASLHALFATGFFKDVELKAEQGVLVVAVKERPTVASVEIDGVKDFPKDQLKDNLKSVGLAEGRIFDKSALEKSENELKRQYIARGKYAVVVKTTVKKLERNRVAVSFNVEEGSASKISRINIVGNQSYSEEDLLDMMQLTTPGWFTWFSKNDQYSKQKLSADMESLRTFYMNSGYMDFSIDSTQVSISPDKKDIFITLNITEGPKYTVSAINVAGTQAVLSHEEIRKLIGIKPGDVFSRDALTESTKKIGERLGEEGYAFANVNAAPEVDKEKHQVAFTFVVDPLQRAYIRRINIAGNDKTRDEVIRREFRQMESGWFSTSKIKKSKQRIDRLDYFSEVNLDTAPVQGTSDQMDVNLKVTEKSTGSFQVGAGYSSLEKLTLMAGVTQSNVFGTGNYLSTQINTSKINQVYSVSYTNPYYTDDGISRGFDVYKRRTNATLLAVSQYTSETYGAGVRYGIPISDDERFHYGLAVEQTTIGLTALSPLRYYDYINLYGQTVQNLVSNIGWSRDTRDSAIFTTAGTVQRSFLEMSLPSSDQSYYKLTYQHQWYYPLSKSMTLMMNGDLGVAGGYGGKPLPFFKNFYAGGVGSVRGYDPNSLGPRDLNNYSLGGNKRAVGNVELLFPMPGMDKEKSVRLSAFLDGGEVIGSGGQVPGTIGMRYSTGLAVTWFSPAGPLKLSWAKPLNDQPQDKIQHLQFTLGTMF
;
A
#
# COMPACT_ATOMS: atom_id res chain seq x y z
N MET A 1 42.23 34.00 -67.86
CA MET A 1 41.67 35.15 -67.10
C MET A 1 41.17 34.60 -65.78
N ASN A 2 41.73 34.80 -64.65
CA ASN A 2 42.53 35.84 -64.05
C ASN A 2 43.45 35.29 -62.96
N SER A 3 44.72 35.65 -63.07
CA SER A 3 45.82 35.31 -62.19
C SER A 3 45.89 36.17 -60.89
N LYS A 4 44.83 36.29 -60.11
CA LYS A 4 44.81 37.08 -58.88
C LYS A 4 44.35 36.36 -57.62
N LYS A 5 44.21 35.02 -57.62
CA LYS A 5 43.77 34.25 -56.46
C LYS A 5 44.86 33.35 -55.85
N TRP A 6 46.11 33.42 -56.31
CA TRP A 6 47.19 32.57 -55.79
C TRP A 6 48.18 33.32 -54.84
N LEU A 7 47.99 34.64 -54.64
CA LEU A 7 48.89 35.39 -53.71
C LEU A 7 48.31 35.54 -52.29
N ALA A 8 47.04 35.17 -52.07
CA ALA A 8 46.38 35.23 -50.71
C ALA A 8 46.51 33.93 -49.89
N PHE A 9 47.00 32.82 -50.47
CA PHE A 9 47.12 31.52 -49.78
C PHE A 9 48.59 31.29 -49.25
N VAL A 10 49.53 32.05 -49.60
CA VAL A 10 50.93 31.92 -49.11
C VAL A 10 51.24 32.82 -47.90
N THR A 11 50.43 33.84 -47.61
CA THR A 11 50.58 34.69 -46.43
C THR A 11 49.83 34.26 -45.19
N LEU A 12 49.07 33.17 -45.26
CA LEU A 12 48.34 32.60 -44.05
C LEU A 12 49.09 31.42 -43.42
N MET A 13 50.26 31.03 -43.95
CA MET A 13 51.06 29.90 -43.43
C MET A 13 52.23 30.32 -42.53
N TYR A 14 52.35 31.58 -42.14
CA TYR A 14 53.50 32.09 -41.34
C TYR A 14 53.08 32.69 -39.99
N ALA A 15 51.86 32.34 -39.43
CA ALA A 15 51.47 32.80 -38.11
C ALA A 15 51.04 31.67 -37.21
N ALA A 16 51.50 30.46 -37.42
CA ALA A 16 51.42 29.41 -36.37
C ALA A 16 52.87 29.27 -35.82
N SER A 17 53.34 30.27 -35.13
CA SER A 17 54.47 30.11 -34.20
C SER A 17 53.85 29.19 -33.06
N ALA A 18 54.15 27.91 -33.20
CA ALA A 18 53.99 26.99 -32.09
C ALA A 18 54.80 27.57 -30.93
N TRP A 19 54.11 27.88 -29.83
CA TRP A 19 54.77 28.20 -28.58
C TRP A 19 55.34 26.90 -28.04
N SER A 20 56.53 26.50 -28.55
CA SER A 20 57.33 25.42 -28.01
C SER A 20 57.98 25.93 -26.76
N ILE A 21 57.87 25.22 -25.68
CA ILE A 21 58.68 25.50 -24.46
C ILE A 21 60.10 25.02 -24.76
N GLU A 22 61.08 25.91 -24.75
CA GLU A 22 62.48 25.47 -24.82
C GLU A 22 62.77 24.50 -23.64
N PRO A 23 63.27 23.29 -23.90
CA PRO A 23 63.51 22.31 -22.83
C PRO A 23 64.48 22.89 -21.79
N PHE A 24 64.05 22.86 -20.51
CA PHE A 24 64.87 23.30 -19.39
C PHE A 24 64.78 22.35 -18.19
N VAL A 25 65.80 22.31 -17.35
CA VAL A 25 65.81 21.54 -16.12
C VAL A 25 65.12 22.35 -15.05
N ILE A 26 64.05 21.75 -14.43
CA ILE A 26 63.21 22.34 -13.37
C ILE A 26 64.09 22.49 -12.12
N ARG A 27 64.39 23.72 -11.71
CA ARG A 27 65.12 24.02 -10.46
C ARG A 27 64.17 24.17 -9.27
N ASP A 28 62.93 24.66 -9.52
CA ASP A 28 61.88 24.83 -8.53
C ASP A 28 60.51 24.83 -9.20
N ILE A 29 59.44 24.50 -8.45
CA ILE A 29 58.08 24.55 -8.96
C ILE A 29 57.26 25.49 -8.05
N ARG A 30 56.71 26.54 -8.65
CA ARG A 30 55.87 27.51 -7.96
C ARG A 30 54.44 27.42 -8.48
N VAL A 31 53.46 27.34 -7.55
CA VAL A 31 52.03 27.33 -7.88
C VAL A 31 51.44 28.69 -7.58
N GLU A 32 50.77 29.27 -8.57
CA GLU A 32 50.07 30.55 -8.44
C GLU A 32 48.60 30.43 -8.74
N GLY A 33 47.76 31.28 -8.13
CA GLY A 33 46.31 31.35 -8.38
C GLY A 33 45.47 30.40 -7.54
N ILE A 34 46.07 29.61 -6.65
CA ILE A 34 45.34 28.79 -5.68
C ILE A 34 44.69 29.66 -4.63
N GLN A 35 43.45 29.33 -4.26
CA GLN A 35 42.69 30.02 -3.19
C GLN A 35 42.26 29.07 -2.10
N ARG A 36 42.08 27.80 -2.43
CA ARG A 36 41.56 26.76 -1.52
C ARG A 36 42.40 25.49 -1.55
N THR A 37 42.86 25.11 -2.74
CA THR A 37 43.72 23.93 -2.93
C THR A 37 45.10 24.23 -2.34
N GLU A 38 45.70 23.29 -1.61
CA GLU A 38 47.05 23.41 -1.12
C GLU A 38 48.06 23.16 -2.24
N PRO A 39 49.23 23.85 -2.24
CA PRO A 39 50.25 23.62 -3.25
C PRO A 39 50.65 22.14 -3.35
N GLY A 40 50.70 21.42 -2.22
CA GLY A 40 51.02 19.99 -2.17
C GLY A 40 50.08 19.13 -3.00
N THR A 41 48.80 19.52 -3.07
CA THR A 41 47.81 18.81 -3.93
C THR A 41 48.18 18.97 -5.41
N VAL A 42 48.57 20.16 -5.85
CA VAL A 42 49.02 20.39 -7.24
C VAL A 42 50.24 19.56 -7.53
N PHE A 43 51.25 19.56 -6.62
CA PHE A 43 52.48 18.77 -6.77
C PHE A 43 52.21 17.26 -6.85
N SER A 44 51.22 16.74 -6.15
CA SER A 44 50.88 15.30 -6.15
C SER A 44 50.35 14.82 -7.51
N TYR A 45 49.75 15.71 -8.29
CA TYR A 45 49.20 15.40 -9.61
C TYR A 45 50.12 15.77 -10.76
N LEU A 46 51.22 16.52 -10.51
CA LEU A 46 52.21 16.81 -11.54
C LEU A 46 53.07 15.58 -11.82
N PRO A 47 53.21 15.15 -13.07
CA PRO A 47 54.09 14.04 -13.47
C PRO A 47 55.57 14.39 -13.45
N VAL A 48 55.91 15.69 -13.27
CA VAL A 48 57.28 16.20 -13.25
C VAL A 48 57.65 16.68 -11.84
N LYS A 49 58.95 16.57 -11.49
CA LYS A 49 59.52 16.96 -10.20
C LYS A 49 60.72 17.90 -10.42
N VAL A 50 61.17 18.53 -9.34
CA VAL A 50 62.41 19.32 -9.34
C VAL A 50 63.58 18.40 -9.71
N GLY A 51 64.35 18.79 -10.72
CA GLY A 51 65.41 18.01 -11.32
C GLY A 51 65.11 17.39 -12.70
N ASP A 52 63.78 17.26 -13.01
CA ASP A 52 63.35 16.71 -14.30
C ASP A 52 63.51 17.79 -15.44
N THR A 53 63.63 17.34 -16.68
CA THR A 53 63.60 18.23 -17.84
C THR A 53 62.19 18.44 -18.32
N LEU A 54 61.71 19.68 -18.38
CA LEU A 54 60.41 20.01 -18.96
C LEU A 54 60.62 20.23 -20.48
N ASP A 55 59.93 19.41 -21.24
CA ASP A 55 59.79 19.57 -22.72
C ASP A 55 58.29 19.65 -23.05
N ASP A 56 57.92 19.74 -24.32
CA ASP A 56 56.50 19.85 -24.73
C ASP A 56 55.68 18.64 -24.36
N GLU A 57 56.28 17.44 -24.34
CA GLU A 57 55.53 16.19 -23.94
C GLU A 57 55.21 16.18 -22.46
N HIS A 58 56.21 16.50 -21.62
CA HIS A 58 56.02 16.59 -20.18
C HIS A 58 55.12 17.76 -19.77
N ALA A 59 55.18 18.90 -20.51
CA ALA A 59 54.25 20.01 -20.31
C ALA A 59 52.82 19.64 -20.64
N ALA A 60 52.58 18.97 -21.78
CA ALA A 60 51.27 18.49 -22.18
C ALA A 60 50.72 17.46 -21.19
N ALA A 61 51.55 16.49 -20.73
CA ALA A 61 51.18 15.51 -19.72
C ALA A 61 50.80 16.18 -18.40
N SER A 62 51.54 17.21 -17.96
CA SER A 62 51.27 17.99 -16.75
C SER A 62 49.95 18.74 -16.85
N LEU A 63 49.67 19.38 -17.97
CA LEU A 63 48.39 20.04 -18.23
C LEU A 63 47.24 19.03 -18.19
N HIS A 64 47.36 17.89 -18.88
CA HIS A 64 46.38 16.84 -18.91
C HIS A 64 46.10 16.27 -17.50
N ALA A 65 47.15 15.99 -16.71
CA ALA A 65 47.03 15.48 -15.38
C ALA A 65 46.28 16.45 -14.44
N LEU A 66 46.60 17.74 -14.49
CA LEU A 66 45.93 18.76 -13.69
C LEU A 66 44.48 19.01 -14.12
N PHE A 67 44.20 19.04 -15.42
CA PHE A 67 42.82 19.14 -15.92
C PHE A 67 41.99 17.91 -15.58
N ALA A 68 42.55 16.70 -15.61
CA ALA A 68 41.88 15.46 -15.27
C ALA A 68 41.40 15.43 -13.81
N THR A 69 42.02 16.19 -12.89
CA THR A 69 41.57 16.34 -11.51
C THR A 69 40.19 16.99 -11.39
N GLY A 70 39.77 17.77 -12.40
CA GLY A 70 38.57 18.57 -12.38
C GLY A 70 38.59 19.78 -11.43
N PHE A 71 39.70 20.02 -10.69
CA PHE A 71 39.80 21.12 -9.73
C PHE A 71 39.95 22.48 -10.39
N PHE A 72 40.55 22.52 -11.58
CA PHE A 72 40.95 23.76 -12.24
C PHE A 72 40.06 24.04 -13.45
N LYS A 73 39.73 25.32 -13.62
CA LYS A 73 39.06 25.86 -14.81
C LYS A 73 40.05 26.15 -15.89
N ASP A 74 41.27 26.57 -15.49
CA ASP A 74 42.36 26.96 -16.37
C ASP A 74 43.69 26.62 -15.72
N VAL A 75 44.66 26.18 -16.53
CA VAL A 75 46.01 25.83 -16.07
C VAL A 75 46.99 26.33 -17.16
N GLU A 76 47.92 27.17 -16.74
CA GLU A 76 48.97 27.72 -17.57
C GLU A 76 50.33 27.34 -16.99
N LEU A 77 51.23 26.83 -17.83
CA LEU A 77 52.59 26.55 -17.43
C LEU A 77 53.50 27.61 -18.00
N LYS A 78 54.33 28.23 -17.16
CA LYS A 78 55.27 29.25 -17.53
C LYS A 78 56.69 28.85 -17.05
N ALA A 79 57.69 29.14 -17.87
CA ALA A 79 59.10 28.97 -17.51
C ALA A 79 59.70 30.34 -17.14
N GLU A 80 60.18 30.50 -15.90
CA GLU A 80 60.78 31.71 -15.39
C GLU A 80 62.16 31.40 -14.79
N GLN A 81 63.24 31.67 -15.50
CA GLN A 81 64.64 31.48 -15.03
C GLN A 81 64.92 30.07 -14.42
N GLY A 82 64.36 29.02 -15.02
CA GLY A 82 64.53 27.65 -14.56
C GLY A 82 63.45 27.21 -13.45
N VAL A 83 62.50 28.07 -13.13
CA VAL A 83 61.37 27.76 -12.26
C VAL A 83 60.17 27.44 -13.12
N LEU A 84 59.49 26.31 -12.85
CA LEU A 84 58.22 26.00 -13.45
C LEU A 84 57.12 26.71 -12.67
N VAL A 85 56.48 27.72 -13.24
CA VAL A 85 55.35 28.40 -12.66
C VAL A 85 54.07 27.75 -13.19
N VAL A 86 53.30 27.10 -12.28
CA VAL A 86 52.00 26.50 -12.56
C VAL A 86 50.91 27.47 -12.14
N ALA A 87 50.45 28.30 -13.07
CA ALA A 87 49.36 29.23 -12.79
C ALA A 87 48.03 28.52 -13.02
N VAL A 88 47.25 28.42 -11.94
CA VAL A 88 45.97 27.71 -11.95
C VAL A 88 44.80 28.65 -11.62
N LYS A 89 43.67 28.39 -12.24
CA LYS A 89 42.43 29.04 -11.89
C LYS A 89 41.44 27.99 -11.36
N GLU A 90 41.23 28.01 -10.06
CA GLU A 90 40.37 27.01 -9.44
C GLU A 90 38.92 27.13 -9.89
N ARG A 91 38.25 25.98 -10.06
CA ARG A 91 36.77 25.91 -10.14
C ARG A 91 36.17 26.22 -8.77
N PRO A 92 35.06 26.99 -8.69
CA PRO A 92 34.41 27.26 -7.43
C PRO A 92 33.81 26.01 -6.86
N THR A 93 33.60 25.98 -5.54
CA THR A 93 32.85 24.91 -4.85
C THR A 93 31.46 25.36 -4.49
N VAL A 94 30.54 24.42 -4.47
CA VAL A 94 29.18 24.65 -4.04
C VAL A 94 29.14 24.83 -2.51
N ALA A 95 28.72 26.01 -2.06
CA ALA A 95 28.57 26.35 -0.64
C ALA A 95 27.18 25.93 -0.11
N SER A 96 26.13 26.14 -0.92
CA SER A 96 24.76 25.76 -0.59
C SER A 96 23.97 25.45 -1.86
N VAL A 97 22.98 24.55 -1.72
CA VAL A 97 21.98 24.28 -2.76
C VAL A 97 20.61 24.55 -2.15
N GLU A 98 19.96 25.59 -2.64
CA GLU A 98 18.61 25.98 -2.20
C GLU A 98 17.59 25.68 -3.29
N ILE A 99 16.43 25.18 -2.91
CA ILE A 99 15.32 24.88 -3.82
C ILE A 99 14.07 25.55 -3.28
N ASP A 100 13.55 26.52 -4.03
CA ASP A 100 12.37 27.30 -3.66
C ASP A 100 11.24 27.13 -4.66
N GLY A 101 10.00 27.37 -4.20
CA GLY A 101 8.80 27.27 -5.03
C GLY A 101 8.25 25.86 -5.22
N VAL A 102 8.90 24.84 -4.64
CA VAL A 102 8.49 23.43 -4.75
C VAL A 102 7.41 23.09 -3.72
N LYS A 103 6.29 22.54 -4.19
CA LYS A 103 5.14 22.07 -3.39
C LYS A 103 4.85 20.58 -3.58
N ASP A 104 5.07 20.04 -4.79
CA ASP A 104 4.70 18.68 -5.18
C ASP A 104 5.72 17.62 -4.81
N PHE A 105 6.94 18.02 -4.45
CA PHE A 105 8.03 17.11 -4.08
C PHE A 105 8.57 17.42 -2.69
N PRO A 106 8.94 16.43 -1.89
CA PRO A 106 9.73 16.63 -0.68
C PRO A 106 11.10 17.24 -1.03
N LYS A 107 11.43 18.38 -0.42
CA LYS A 107 12.71 19.09 -0.72
C LYS A 107 13.94 18.20 -0.50
N ASP A 108 13.90 17.32 0.50
CA ASP A 108 15.03 16.43 0.80
C ASP A 108 15.27 15.40 -0.31
N GLN A 109 14.21 14.82 -0.88
CA GLN A 109 14.30 13.88 -2.00
C GLN A 109 14.91 14.55 -3.23
N LEU A 110 14.52 15.80 -3.51
CA LEU A 110 15.10 16.56 -4.62
C LEU A 110 16.58 16.87 -4.38
N LYS A 111 16.99 17.23 -3.16
CA LYS A 111 18.39 17.44 -2.81
C LYS A 111 19.22 16.17 -2.99
N ASP A 112 18.70 15.01 -2.62
CA ASP A 112 19.40 13.73 -2.81
C ASP A 112 19.53 13.37 -4.29
N ASN A 113 18.53 13.65 -5.11
CA ASN A 113 18.61 13.50 -6.56
C ASN A 113 19.69 14.45 -7.15
N LEU A 114 19.77 15.69 -6.70
CA LEU A 114 20.80 16.64 -7.14
C LEU A 114 22.21 16.18 -6.75
N LYS A 115 22.37 15.58 -5.57
CA LYS A 115 23.65 14.97 -5.14
C LYS A 115 24.08 13.84 -6.09
N SER A 116 23.17 13.02 -6.55
CA SER A 116 23.45 11.90 -7.46
C SER A 116 23.95 12.39 -8.84
N VAL A 117 23.51 13.57 -9.27
CA VAL A 117 23.93 14.21 -10.53
C VAL A 117 25.26 15.00 -10.36
N GLY A 118 25.80 15.06 -9.13
CA GLY A 118 27.07 15.71 -8.83
C GLY A 118 26.93 17.13 -8.27
N LEU A 119 25.75 17.65 -8.07
CA LEU A 119 25.49 18.97 -7.49
C LEU A 119 25.19 18.86 -6.00
N ALA A 120 26.20 18.94 -5.15
CA ALA A 120 26.08 18.88 -3.70
C ALA A 120 26.99 19.87 -3.00
N GLU A 121 26.65 20.24 -1.77
CA GLU A 121 27.50 21.08 -0.94
C GLU A 121 28.89 20.47 -0.75
N GLY A 122 29.93 21.29 -0.84
CA GLY A 122 31.33 20.86 -0.77
C GLY A 122 31.89 20.27 -2.08
N ARG A 123 31.07 19.99 -3.07
CA ARG A 123 31.52 19.51 -4.41
C ARG A 123 31.97 20.68 -5.28
N ILE A 124 32.82 20.37 -6.26
CA ILE A 124 33.24 21.35 -7.29
C ILE A 124 32.04 21.70 -8.14
N PHE A 125 31.83 22.99 -8.35
CA PHE A 125 30.74 23.46 -9.20
C PHE A 125 31.08 23.22 -10.67
N ASP A 126 30.20 22.47 -11.32
CA ASP A 126 30.24 22.27 -12.77
C ASP A 126 28.95 22.81 -13.40
N LYS A 127 29.09 23.67 -14.38
CA LYS A 127 27.97 24.25 -15.13
C LYS A 127 27.15 23.17 -15.85
N SER A 128 27.81 22.13 -16.37
CA SER A 128 27.14 21.00 -17.01
C SER A 128 26.29 20.22 -16.03
N ALA A 129 26.77 20.00 -14.79
CA ALA A 129 25.94 19.37 -13.73
C ALA A 129 24.75 20.23 -13.37
N LEU A 130 24.87 21.57 -13.33
CA LEU A 130 23.76 22.48 -13.10
C LEU A 130 22.69 22.37 -14.19
N GLU A 131 23.10 22.43 -15.48
CA GLU A 131 22.17 22.29 -16.61
C GLU A 131 21.49 20.94 -16.67
N LYS A 132 22.22 19.86 -16.36
CA LYS A 132 21.63 18.50 -16.21
C LYS A 132 20.61 18.46 -15.09
N SER A 133 20.90 19.07 -13.94
CA SER A 133 20.01 19.14 -12.78
C SER A 133 18.72 19.92 -13.08
N GLU A 134 18.85 21.07 -13.76
CA GLU A 134 17.72 21.86 -14.21
C GLU A 134 16.81 21.07 -15.17
N ASN A 135 17.40 20.40 -16.15
CA ASN A 135 16.65 19.58 -17.10
C ASN A 135 16.01 18.36 -16.45
N GLU A 136 16.66 17.76 -15.45
CA GLU A 136 16.10 16.64 -14.71
C GLU A 136 14.92 17.07 -13.86
N LEU A 137 15.00 18.20 -13.16
CA LEU A 137 13.89 18.79 -12.45
C LEU A 137 12.71 19.09 -13.40
N LYS A 138 12.96 19.70 -14.54
CA LYS A 138 11.93 19.95 -15.56
C LYS A 138 11.27 18.64 -16.02
N ARG A 139 12.06 17.59 -16.29
CA ARG A 139 11.54 16.27 -16.69
C ARG A 139 10.63 15.65 -15.62
N GLN A 140 11.00 15.76 -14.35
CA GLN A 140 10.18 15.24 -13.25
C GLN A 140 8.83 15.93 -13.15
N TYR A 141 8.79 17.25 -13.33
CA TYR A 141 7.53 17.99 -13.37
C TYR A 141 6.68 17.67 -14.61
N ILE A 142 7.32 17.55 -15.78
CA ILE A 142 6.65 17.16 -17.02
C ILE A 142 6.07 15.75 -16.89
N ALA A 143 6.79 14.82 -16.26
CA ALA A 143 6.27 13.47 -16.00
C ALA A 143 5.00 13.45 -15.12
N ARG A 144 4.82 14.48 -14.28
CA ARG A 144 3.60 14.72 -13.48
C ARG A 144 2.55 15.59 -14.18
N GLY A 145 2.71 15.86 -15.47
CA GLY A 145 1.78 16.64 -16.27
C GLY A 145 1.89 18.17 -16.13
N LYS A 146 2.93 18.69 -15.47
CA LYS A 146 3.16 20.12 -15.31
C LYS A 146 4.05 20.67 -16.45
N TYR A 147 3.47 20.82 -17.61
CA TYR A 147 4.22 21.27 -18.82
C TYR A 147 4.57 22.77 -18.80
N ALA A 148 3.90 23.55 -17.96
CA ALA A 148 4.17 24.98 -17.78
C ALA A 148 5.27 25.26 -16.75
N VAL A 149 5.92 24.24 -16.20
CA VAL A 149 6.99 24.42 -15.21
C VAL A 149 8.14 25.29 -15.77
N VAL A 150 8.54 26.25 -14.97
CA VAL A 150 9.72 27.07 -15.23
C VAL A 150 10.70 26.88 -14.07
N VAL A 151 11.88 26.42 -14.37
CA VAL A 151 12.98 26.30 -13.42
C VAL A 151 14.00 27.37 -13.77
N LYS A 152 14.22 28.32 -12.87
CA LYS A 152 15.21 29.37 -13.00
C LYS A 152 16.35 29.07 -12.04
N THR A 153 17.54 28.91 -12.56
CA THR A 153 18.75 28.67 -11.75
C THR A 153 19.54 29.96 -11.59
N THR A 154 19.97 30.23 -10.36
CA THR A 154 20.81 31.40 -10.04
C THR A 154 22.09 30.92 -9.34
N VAL A 155 23.24 31.40 -9.81
CA VAL A 155 24.53 31.10 -9.22
C VAL A 155 25.13 32.37 -8.66
N LYS A 156 25.16 32.49 -7.35
CA LYS A 156 25.75 33.64 -6.64
C LYS A 156 27.19 33.32 -6.21
N LYS A 157 28.15 34.14 -6.64
CA LYS A 157 29.54 34.02 -6.19
C LYS A 157 29.64 34.47 -4.73
N LEU A 158 30.36 33.70 -3.94
CA LEU A 158 30.69 33.97 -2.54
C LEU A 158 32.21 34.10 -2.37
N GLU A 159 32.60 34.56 -1.17
CA GLU A 159 34.02 34.63 -0.82
C GLU A 159 34.71 33.26 -0.84
N ARG A 160 36.02 33.23 -0.96
CA ARG A 160 36.86 32.04 -1.00
C ARG A 160 36.51 31.08 -2.12
N ASN A 161 36.28 31.58 -3.32
CA ASN A 161 35.98 30.84 -4.54
C ASN A 161 34.85 29.81 -4.36
N ARG A 162 33.75 30.24 -3.69
CA ARG A 162 32.53 29.43 -3.49
C ARG A 162 31.35 29.99 -4.28
N VAL A 163 30.35 29.15 -4.52
CA VAL A 163 29.08 29.55 -5.13
C VAL A 163 27.92 29.01 -4.34
N ALA A 164 26.88 29.84 -4.19
CA ALA A 164 25.57 29.39 -3.76
C ALA A 164 24.74 29.18 -5.03
N VAL A 165 24.07 28.03 -5.12
CA VAL A 165 23.17 27.67 -6.22
C VAL A 165 21.76 27.68 -5.71
N SER A 166 20.88 28.45 -6.33
CA SER A 166 19.47 28.44 -6.03
C SER A 166 18.64 28.06 -7.25
N PHE A 167 17.70 27.14 -7.04
CA PHE A 167 16.67 26.75 -8.00
C PHE A 167 15.37 27.38 -7.58
N ASN A 168 14.86 28.32 -8.38
CA ASN A 168 13.53 28.87 -8.20
C ASN A 168 12.58 28.17 -9.18
N VAL A 169 11.63 27.40 -8.64
CA VAL A 169 10.70 26.59 -9.41
C VAL A 169 9.34 27.23 -9.39
N GLU A 170 8.87 27.63 -10.56
CA GLU A 170 7.50 28.01 -10.80
C GLU A 170 6.78 26.78 -11.38
N GLU A 171 6.09 26.01 -10.51
CA GLU A 171 5.55 24.71 -10.91
C GLU A 171 4.47 24.79 -11.99
N GLY A 172 3.72 25.88 -12.06
CA GLY A 172 2.55 25.99 -12.92
C GLY A 172 1.39 25.08 -12.48
N SER A 173 0.30 25.10 -13.22
CA SER A 173 -0.81 24.16 -13.07
C SER A 173 -0.54 22.89 -13.86
N ALA A 174 -1.07 21.74 -13.42
CA ALA A 174 -1.09 20.54 -14.23
C ALA A 174 -1.96 20.74 -15.46
N SER A 175 -1.47 20.32 -16.63
CA SER A 175 -2.23 20.40 -17.88
C SER A 175 -3.34 19.36 -17.86
N LYS A 176 -4.54 19.75 -18.28
CA LYS A 176 -5.73 18.90 -18.28
C LYS A 176 -6.00 18.33 -19.66
N ILE A 177 -6.57 17.15 -19.70
CA ILE A 177 -6.95 16.50 -20.93
C ILE A 177 -8.27 17.08 -21.39
N SER A 178 -8.23 17.93 -22.42
CA SER A 178 -9.43 18.52 -23.01
C SER A 178 -10.20 17.52 -23.88
N ARG A 179 -9.50 16.63 -24.57
CA ARG A 179 -10.11 15.63 -25.44
C ARG A 179 -9.23 14.42 -25.65
N ILE A 180 -9.86 13.24 -25.70
CA ILE A 180 -9.25 11.99 -26.14
C ILE A 180 -10.06 11.50 -27.33
N ASN A 181 -9.42 11.26 -28.47
CA ASN A 181 -10.04 10.70 -29.67
C ASN A 181 -9.43 9.33 -29.96
N ILE A 182 -10.28 8.36 -30.27
CA ILE A 182 -9.88 7.05 -30.77
C ILE A 182 -10.38 6.92 -32.19
N VAL A 183 -9.49 6.70 -33.14
CA VAL A 183 -9.80 6.64 -34.57
C VAL A 183 -9.48 5.24 -35.08
N GLY A 184 -10.39 4.66 -35.87
CA GLY A 184 -10.26 3.31 -36.42
C GLY A 184 -11.07 2.25 -35.67
N ASN A 185 -11.76 2.63 -34.60
CA ASN A 185 -12.69 1.78 -33.88
C ASN A 185 -13.98 1.56 -34.72
N GLN A 186 -14.32 0.31 -34.95
CA GLN A 186 -15.53 -0.10 -35.70
C GLN A 186 -16.42 -1.02 -34.86
N SER A 187 -15.82 -1.87 -34.04
CA SER A 187 -16.51 -2.91 -33.28
C SER A 187 -17.02 -2.43 -31.92
N TYR A 188 -16.43 -1.39 -31.36
CA TYR A 188 -16.78 -0.82 -30.06
C TYR A 188 -16.93 0.69 -30.18
N SER A 189 -17.83 1.27 -29.40
CA SER A 189 -17.98 2.72 -29.36
C SER A 189 -16.75 3.39 -28.72
N GLU A 190 -16.47 4.64 -29.11
CA GLU A 190 -15.41 5.44 -28.49
C GLU A 190 -15.64 5.56 -26.97
N GLU A 191 -16.89 5.70 -26.53
CA GLU A 191 -17.29 5.80 -25.13
C GLU A 191 -16.92 4.52 -24.34
N ASP A 192 -17.24 3.33 -24.87
CA ASP A 192 -16.87 2.04 -24.27
C ASP A 192 -15.35 1.89 -24.11
N LEU A 193 -14.58 2.37 -25.09
CA LEU A 193 -13.13 2.30 -25.07
C LEU A 193 -12.53 3.32 -24.08
N LEU A 194 -13.08 4.53 -24.02
CA LEU A 194 -12.66 5.56 -23.05
C LEU A 194 -12.97 5.12 -21.63
N ASP A 195 -14.04 4.38 -21.41
CA ASP A 195 -14.37 3.82 -20.09
C ASP A 195 -13.35 2.81 -19.58
N MET A 196 -12.54 2.23 -20.45
CA MET A 196 -11.44 1.32 -20.04
C MET A 196 -10.15 2.06 -19.69
N MET A 197 -10.03 3.32 -20.10
CA MET A 197 -8.84 4.13 -19.83
C MET A 197 -8.91 4.75 -18.42
N GLN A 198 -7.75 4.93 -17.79
CA GLN A 198 -7.64 5.68 -16.54
C GLN A 198 -7.68 7.19 -16.78
N LEU A 199 -7.11 7.64 -17.90
CA LEU A 199 -7.15 9.04 -18.30
C LEU A 199 -8.56 9.41 -18.77
N THR A 200 -9.06 10.53 -18.27
CA THR A 200 -10.41 11.05 -18.59
C THR A 200 -10.36 12.54 -18.86
N THR A 201 -11.39 13.06 -19.51
CA THR A 201 -11.64 14.49 -19.59
C THR A 201 -12.14 15.04 -18.23
N PRO A 202 -12.08 16.37 -17.97
CA PRO A 202 -12.54 16.96 -16.73
C PRO A 202 -14.00 16.64 -16.42
N GLY A 203 -14.27 16.16 -15.21
CA GLY A 203 -15.58 15.79 -14.72
C GLY A 203 -15.75 16.18 -13.24
N TRP A 204 -16.95 15.95 -12.68
CA TRP A 204 -17.32 16.35 -11.32
C TRP A 204 -16.40 15.83 -10.23
N PHE A 205 -15.68 14.71 -10.45
CA PHE A 205 -14.83 14.05 -9.45
C PHE A 205 -13.35 14.07 -9.80
N THR A 206 -12.97 14.66 -10.94
CA THR A 206 -11.56 14.69 -11.38
C THR A 206 -10.68 15.57 -10.49
N TRP A 207 -11.27 16.51 -9.72
CA TRP A 207 -10.55 17.27 -8.71
C TRP A 207 -9.93 16.37 -7.62
N PHE A 208 -10.52 15.20 -7.37
CA PHE A 208 -10.04 14.24 -6.37
C PHE A 208 -9.16 13.16 -7.01
N SER A 209 -9.62 12.50 -8.08
CA SER A 209 -8.91 11.40 -8.75
C SER A 209 -7.70 11.87 -9.56
N LYS A 210 -7.68 13.15 -10.00
CA LYS A 210 -6.66 13.73 -10.90
C LYS A 210 -6.46 12.92 -12.18
N ASN A 211 -7.49 12.22 -12.66
CA ASN A 211 -7.43 11.43 -13.88
C ASN A 211 -7.56 12.30 -15.14
N ASP A 212 -7.98 13.55 -14.99
CA ASP A 212 -7.96 14.58 -16.01
C ASP A 212 -6.57 15.21 -16.23
N GLN A 213 -5.57 14.83 -15.41
CA GLN A 213 -4.19 15.29 -15.55
C GLN A 213 -3.38 14.28 -16.38
N TYR A 214 -2.79 14.78 -17.45
CA TYR A 214 -2.00 13.93 -18.33
C TYR A 214 -0.74 13.41 -17.67
N SER A 215 -0.47 12.13 -17.87
CA SER A 215 0.76 11.45 -17.53
C SER A 215 1.12 10.45 -18.62
N LYS A 216 2.37 10.51 -19.10
CA LYS A 216 2.86 9.57 -20.10
C LYS A 216 2.79 8.12 -19.62
N GLN A 217 3.02 7.88 -18.32
CA GLN A 217 2.91 6.55 -17.72
C GLN A 217 1.47 6.04 -17.73
N LYS A 218 0.49 6.88 -17.35
CA LYS A 218 -0.93 6.54 -17.41
C LYS A 218 -1.37 6.25 -18.85
N LEU A 219 -0.97 7.09 -19.82
CA LEU A 219 -1.29 6.85 -21.22
C LEU A 219 -0.71 5.53 -21.74
N SER A 220 0.54 5.20 -21.38
CA SER A 220 1.12 3.89 -21.74
C SER A 220 0.37 2.72 -21.12
N ALA A 221 -0.08 2.84 -19.88
CA ALA A 221 -0.92 1.84 -19.22
C ALA A 221 -2.30 1.72 -19.90
N ASP A 222 -2.90 2.84 -20.28
CA ASP A 222 -4.18 2.87 -20.99
C ASP A 222 -4.09 2.21 -22.37
N MET A 223 -3.00 2.47 -23.11
CA MET A 223 -2.75 1.78 -24.40
C MET A 223 -2.60 0.27 -24.22
N GLU A 224 -1.93 -0.20 -23.17
CA GLU A 224 -1.84 -1.64 -22.89
C GLU A 224 -3.17 -2.22 -22.41
N SER A 225 -3.99 -1.46 -21.70
CA SER A 225 -5.35 -1.85 -21.33
C SER A 225 -6.24 -2.03 -22.57
N LEU A 226 -6.19 -1.10 -23.52
CA LEU A 226 -6.91 -1.21 -24.80
C LEU A 226 -6.42 -2.42 -25.60
N ARG A 227 -5.10 -2.62 -25.71
CA ARG A 227 -4.53 -3.79 -26.39
C ARG A 227 -4.99 -5.10 -25.75
N THR A 228 -4.93 -5.18 -24.44
CA THR A 228 -5.38 -6.36 -23.68
C THR A 228 -6.87 -6.61 -23.89
N PHE A 229 -7.68 -5.56 -23.86
CA PHE A 229 -9.11 -5.68 -24.12
C PHE A 229 -9.42 -6.24 -25.51
N TYR A 230 -8.84 -5.67 -26.57
CA TYR A 230 -9.06 -6.15 -27.93
C TYR A 230 -8.55 -7.58 -28.12
N MET A 231 -7.35 -7.90 -27.61
CA MET A 231 -6.81 -9.26 -27.66
C MET A 231 -7.66 -10.27 -26.88
N ASN A 232 -8.33 -9.86 -25.81
CA ASN A 232 -9.25 -10.72 -25.07
C ASN A 232 -10.63 -10.82 -25.71
N SER A 233 -10.96 -9.88 -26.58
CA SER A 233 -12.21 -9.84 -27.32
C SER A 233 -12.12 -10.52 -28.71
N GLY A 234 -10.98 -11.14 -29.02
CA GLY A 234 -10.78 -11.91 -30.25
C GLY A 234 -9.94 -11.23 -31.32
N TYR A 235 -9.52 -9.99 -31.13
CA TYR A 235 -8.79 -9.22 -32.15
C TYR A 235 -7.28 -9.45 -32.02
N MET A 236 -6.82 -10.58 -32.58
CA MET A 236 -5.41 -11.01 -32.45
C MET A 236 -4.43 -10.06 -33.14
N ASP A 237 -4.87 -9.49 -34.30
CA ASP A 237 -4.07 -8.57 -35.12
C ASP A 237 -4.23 -7.09 -34.69
N PHE A 238 -4.82 -6.82 -33.53
CA PHE A 238 -4.99 -5.45 -33.02
C PHE A 238 -3.68 -4.71 -32.88
N SER A 239 -3.61 -3.52 -33.44
CA SER A 239 -2.45 -2.62 -33.30
C SER A 239 -2.89 -1.19 -32.96
N ILE A 240 -2.02 -0.49 -32.24
CA ILE A 240 -2.08 0.97 -32.10
C ILE A 240 -1.03 1.54 -33.04
N ASP A 241 -1.49 2.10 -34.15
CA ASP A 241 -0.62 2.51 -35.24
C ASP A 241 0.13 3.80 -34.92
N SER A 242 -0.54 4.73 -34.24
CA SER A 242 0.09 5.96 -33.79
C SER A 242 -0.60 6.56 -32.57
N THR A 243 0.17 7.26 -31.77
CA THR A 243 -0.30 8.02 -30.61
C THR A 243 0.18 9.46 -30.76
N GLN A 244 -0.75 10.39 -30.90
CA GLN A 244 -0.45 11.81 -31.00
C GLN A 244 -0.92 12.54 -29.74
N VAL A 245 0.00 13.27 -29.13
CA VAL A 245 -0.29 14.11 -27.98
C VAL A 245 0.09 15.53 -28.33
N SER A 246 -0.89 16.41 -28.41
CA SER A 246 -0.70 17.83 -28.67
C SER A 246 -1.05 18.66 -27.44
N ILE A 247 -0.31 19.73 -27.22
CA ILE A 247 -0.45 20.62 -26.06
C ILE A 247 -0.80 22.01 -26.61
N SER A 248 -1.79 22.64 -25.99
CA SER A 248 -2.16 24.02 -26.32
C SER A 248 -1.00 25.00 -26.09
N PRO A 249 -0.93 26.13 -26.82
CA PRO A 249 0.14 27.11 -26.68
C PRO A 249 0.31 27.64 -25.24
N ASP A 250 -0.76 27.74 -24.48
CA ASP A 250 -0.79 28.17 -23.08
C ASP A 250 -0.44 27.03 -22.09
N LYS A 251 -0.17 25.81 -22.62
CA LYS A 251 0.20 24.60 -21.88
C LYS A 251 -0.83 24.14 -20.84
N LYS A 252 -2.10 24.51 -21.00
CA LYS A 252 -3.18 24.13 -20.08
C LYS A 252 -3.95 22.93 -20.56
N ASP A 253 -4.14 22.80 -21.88
CA ASP A 253 -4.98 21.78 -22.49
C ASP A 253 -4.12 20.76 -23.27
N ILE A 254 -4.51 19.50 -23.14
CA ILE A 254 -3.89 18.39 -23.84
C ILE A 254 -4.95 17.66 -24.67
N PHE A 255 -4.60 17.36 -25.90
CA PHE A 255 -5.40 16.60 -26.84
C PHE A 255 -4.66 15.30 -27.17
N ILE A 256 -5.33 14.17 -27.03
CA ILE A 256 -4.76 12.84 -27.28
C ILE A 256 -5.54 12.24 -28.45
N THR A 257 -4.84 11.72 -29.46
CA THR A 257 -5.42 10.98 -30.54
C THR A 257 -4.72 9.64 -30.67
N LEU A 258 -5.49 8.55 -30.56
CA LEU A 258 -5.04 7.18 -30.73
C LEU A 258 -5.58 6.66 -32.07
N ASN A 259 -4.70 6.33 -33.01
CA ASN A 259 -5.08 5.66 -34.24
C ASN A 259 -4.88 4.15 -34.04
N ILE A 260 -5.95 3.40 -34.20
CA ILE A 260 -5.96 1.95 -34.00
C ILE A 260 -6.38 1.22 -35.27
N THR A 261 -5.90 -0.01 -35.42
CA THR A 261 -6.40 -0.98 -36.40
C THR A 261 -6.87 -2.21 -35.62
N GLU A 262 -8.17 -2.52 -35.72
CA GLU A 262 -8.77 -3.62 -34.94
C GLU A 262 -8.37 -4.99 -35.49
N GLY A 263 -8.28 -5.12 -36.79
CA GLY A 263 -8.11 -6.41 -37.46
C GLY A 263 -9.39 -7.28 -37.43
N PRO A 264 -9.34 -8.50 -37.96
CA PRO A 264 -10.46 -9.44 -37.90
C PRO A 264 -10.59 -10.10 -36.52
N LYS A 265 -11.81 -10.55 -36.22
CA LYS A 265 -12.10 -11.27 -34.97
C LYS A 265 -11.84 -12.77 -35.18
N TYR A 266 -10.98 -13.35 -34.37
CA TYR A 266 -10.59 -14.76 -34.38
C TYR A 266 -11.40 -15.60 -33.40
N THR A 267 -11.70 -16.84 -33.79
CA THR A 267 -12.28 -17.87 -32.91
C THR A 267 -11.33 -19.07 -32.82
N VAL A 268 -11.42 -19.80 -31.73
CA VAL A 268 -10.61 -20.98 -31.49
C VAL A 268 -11.19 -22.17 -32.26
N SER A 269 -10.44 -22.75 -33.20
CA SER A 269 -10.87 -23.91 -33.98
C SER A 269 -10.61 -25.24 -33.30
N ALA A 270 -9.44 -25.39 -32.66
CA ALA A 270 -9.03 -26.61 -31.99
C ALA A 270 -8.08 -26.35 -30.85
N ILE A 271 -8.09 -27.27 -29.86
CA ILE A 271 -7.13 -27.29 -28.77
C ILE A 271 -6.51 -28.67 -28.68
N ASN A 272 -5.20 -28.71 -28.93
CA ASN A 272 -4.39 -29.90 -28.86
C ASN A 272 -3.47 -29.86 -27.67
N VAL A 273 -3.14 -31.02 -27.14
CA VAL A 273 -2.12 -31.17 -26.06
C VAL A 273 -1.06 -32.12 -26.58
N ALA A 274 0.19 -31.67 -26.56
CA ALA A 274 1.36 -32.45 -26.95
C ALA A 274 2.38 -32.49 -25.82
N GLY A 275 3.23 -33.47 -25.81
CA GLY A 275 4.27 -33.68 -24.80
C GLY A 275 4.08 -34.96 -24.01
N THR A 276 4.88 -35.13 -22.95
CA THR A 276 4.87 -36.36 -22.18
C THR A 276 3.68 -36.45 -21.21
N GLN A 277 3.07 -37.65 -21.12
CA GLN A 277 1.95 -37.94 -20.20
C GLN A 277 2.44 -38.55 -18.87
N ALA A 278 3.75 -38.55 -18.62
CA ALA A 278 4.31 -39.23 -17.46
C ALA A 278 3.90 -38.60 -16.11
N VAL A 279 3.48 -37.32 -16.11
CA VAL A 279 3.17 -36.55 -14.89
C VAL A 279 1.70 -36.20 -14.79
N LEU A 280 1.15 -35.59 -15.84
CA LEU A 280 -0.25 -35.21 -15.94
C LEU A 280 -0.84 -35.86 -17.20
N SER A 281 -2.02 -36.44 -17.06
CA SER A 281 -2.75 -36.95 -18.20
C SER A 281 -3.26 -35.81 -19.09
N HIS A 282 -3.44 -36.06 -20.39
CA HIS A 282 -4.02 -35.07 -21.29
C HIS A 282 -5.41 -34.61 -20.83
N GLU A 283 -6.17 -35.44 -20.12
CA GLU A 283 -7.48 -35.06 -19.57
C GLU A 283 -7.34 -34.06 -18.42
N GLU A 284 -6.36 -34.24 -17.52
CA GLU A 284 -6.07 -33.30 -16.45
C GLU A 284 -5.61 -31.96 -17.00
N ILE A 285 -4.72 -31.97 -18.01
CA ILE A 285 -4.26 -30.75 -18.69
C ILE A 285 -5.43 -30.03 -19.33
N ARG A 286 -6.33 -30.74 -20.04
CA ARG A 286 -7.52 -30.15 -20.65
C ARG A 286 -8.46 -29.49 -19.65
N LYS A 287 -8.57 -30.01 -18.42
CA LYS A 287 -9.39 -29.38 -17.35
C LYS A 287 -8.80 -28.06 -16.84
N LEU A 288 -7.50 -27.87 -16.98
CA LEU A 288 -6.80 -26.63 -16.59
C LEU A 288 -6.88 -25.54 -17.68
N ILE A 289 -7.17 -25.94 -18.93
CA ILE A 289 -7.31 -25.03 -20.05
C ILE A 289 -8.69 -24.35 -19.98
N GLY A 290 -8.67 -23.03 -19.81
CA GLY A 290 -9.87 -22.20 -19.65
C GLY A 290 -10.55 -21.78 -20.97
N ILE A 291 -10.03 -22.22 -22.12
CA ILE A 291 -10.54 -21.88 -23.47
C ILE A 291 -10.98 -23.16 -24.20
N LYS A 292 -12.02 -23.08 -25.01
CA LYS A 292 -12.60 -24.22 -25.70
C LYS A 292 -12.71 -23.95 -27.20
N PRO A 293 -12.77 -25.00 -28.05
CA PRO A 293 -13.13 -24.84 -29.46
C PRO A 293 -14.50 -24.16 -29.61
N GLY A 294 -14.57 -23.16 -30.49
CA GLY A 294 -15.73 -22.29 -30.67
C GLY A 294 -15.71 -21.00 -29.87
N ASP A 295 -14.88 -20.89 -28.81
CA ASP A 295 -14.75 -19.67 -28.08
C ASP A 295 -14.05 -18.58 -28.89
N VAL A 296 -14.31 -17.34 -28.53
CA VAL A 296 -13.56 -16.20 -29.03
C VAL A 296 -12.14 -16.25 -28.47
N PHE A 297 -11.15 -15.93 -29.28
CA PHE A 297 -9.75 -15.85 -28.84
C PHE A 297 -9.61 -14.89 -27.66
N SER A 298 -8.87 -15.32 -26.65
CA SER A 298 -8.50 -14.49 -25.50
C SER A 298 -7.07 -14.79 -25.10
N ARG A 299 -6.22 -13.76 -25.15
CA ARG A 299 -4.82 -13.84 -24.74
C ARG A 299 -4.68 -14.18 -23.25
N ASP A 300 -5.52 -13.57 -22.42
CA ASP A 300 -5.49 -13.81 -20.97
C ASP A 300 -5.90 -15.23 -20.63
N ALA A 301 -6.96 -15.76 -21.27
CA ALA A 301 -7.38 -17.14 -21.06
C ALA A 301 -6.30 -18.15 -21.46
N LEU A 302 -5.56 -17.86 -22.54
CA LEU A 302 -4.42 -18.65 -22.98
C LEU A 302 -3.27 -18.61 -21.99
N THR A 303 -2.87 -17.39 -21.58
CA THR A 303 -1.77 -17.18 -20.62
C THR A 303 -2.11 -17.78 -19.25
N GLU A 304 -3.35 -17.63 -18.80
CA GLU A 304 -3.81 -18.22 -17.55
C GLU A 304 -3.81 -19.75 -17.62
N SER A 305 -4.18 -20.33 -18.77
CA SER A 305 -4.15 -21.76 -18.99
C SER A 305 -2.73 -22.32 -18.93
N THR A 306 -1.77 -21.69 -19.63
CA THR A 306 -0.34 -22.10 -19.56
C THR A 306 0.20 -21.98 -18.15
N LYS A 307 -0.15 -20.91 -17.43
CA LYS A 307 0.23 -20.68 -16.04
C LYS A 307 -0.35 -21.74 -15.11
N LYS A 308 -1.64 -22.08 -15.22
CA LYS A 308 -2.28 -23.12 -14.40
C LYS A 308 -1.64 -24.49 -14.60
N ILE A 309 -1.31 -24.83 -15.85
CA ILE A 309 -0.60 -26.09 -16.16
C ILE A 309 0.78 -26.06 -15.52
N GLY A 310 1.54 -24.98 -15.68
CA GLY A 310 2.87 -24.84 -15.06
C GLY A 310 2.83 -24.87 -13.53
N GLU A 311 1.85 -24.18 -12.91
CA GLU A 311 1.63 -24.24 -11.45
C GLU A 311 1.29 -25.66 -10.98
N ARG A 312 0.44 -26.39 -11.72
CA ARG A 312 0.07 -27.77 -11.39
C ARG A 312 1.26 -28.72 -11.49
N LEU A 313 2.13 -28.56 -12.51
CA LEU A 313 3.38 -29.30 -12.62
C LEU A 313 4.35 -28.93 -11.48
N GLY A 314 4.42 -27.67 -11.14
CA GLY A 314 5.22 -27.19 -10.00
C GLY A 314 4.77 -27.77 -8.66
N GLU A 315 3.47 -28.07 -8.46
CA GLU A 315 3.00 -28.77 -7.26
C GLU A 315 3.54 -30.20 -7.15
N GLU A 316 3.79 -30.85 -8.29
CA GLU A 316 4.36 -32.19 -8.36
C GLU A 316 5.91 -32.21 -8.35
N GLY A 317 6.54 -31.03 -8.16
CA GLY A 317 7.99 -30.88 -8.07
C GLY A 317 8.68 -30.49 -9.36
N TYR A 318 7.98 -30.26 -10.45
CA TYR A 318 8.56 -29.93 -11.75
C TYR A 318 8.76 -28.41 -11.90
N ALA A 319 9.78 -27.92 -11.21
CA ALA A 319 10.08 -26.48 -11.15
C ALA A 319 10.48 -25.86 -12.49
N PHE A 320 11.07 -26.68 -13.36
CA PHE A 320 11.60 -26.23 -14.65
C PHE A 320 10.65 -26.53 -15.83
N ALA A 321 9.43 -26.99 -15.52
CA ALA A 321 8.46 -27.34 -16.55
C ALA A 321 8.25 -26.21 -17.57
N ASN A 322 8.36 -26.53 -18.84
CA ASN A 322 8.11 -25.63 -19.93
C ASN A 322 6.73 -25.91 -20.53
N VAL A 323 5.87 -24.90 -20.51
CA VAL A 323 4.50 -24.97 -21.04
C VAL A 323 4.30 -23.85 -22.05
N ASN A 324 4.23 -24.22 -23.32
CA ASN A 324 4.04 -23.30 -24.42
C ASN A 324 2.74 -23.59 -25.16
N ALA A 325 2.01 -22.56 -25.53
CA ALA A 325 0.85 -22.67 -26.42
C ALA A 325 1.25 -22.17 -27.81
N ALA A 326 1.44 -23.08 -28.75
CA ALA A 326 1.79 -22.76 -30.13
C ALA A 326 0.52 -22.50 -30.94
N PRO A 327 0.35 -21.29 -31.53
CA PRO A 327 -0.78 -20.96 -32.37
C PRO A 327 -0.56 -21.44 -33.81
N GLU A 328 -1.62 -21.99 -34.43
CA GLU A 328 -1.74 -22.22 -35.85
C GLU A 328 -2.89 -21.37 -36.40
N VAL A 329 -2.55 -20.29 -37.13
CA VAL A 329 -3.51 -19.26 -37.54
C VAL A 329 -3.96 -19.51 -38.95
N ASP A 330 -5.28 -19.72 -39.15
CA ASP A 330 -5.96 -19.72 -40.46
C ASP A 330 -6.55 -18.31 -40.69
N LYS A 331 -5.82 -17.52 -41.51
CA LYS A 331 -6.21 -16.12 -41.78
C LYS A 331 -7.44 -16.02 -42.67
N GLU A 332 -7.70 -17.03 -43.51
CA GLU A 332 -8.86 -17.01 -44.43
C GLU A 332 -10.16 -17.24 -43.67
N LYS A 333 -10.13 -18.14 -42.68
CA LYS A 333 -11.31 -18.46 -41.85
C LYS A 333 -11.40 -17.65 -40.58
N HIS A 334 -10.40 -16.82 -40.28
CA HIS A 334 -10.25 -16.11 -39.01
C HIS A 334 -10.34 -17.05 -37.82
N GLN A 335 -9.61 -18.16 -37.90
CA GLN A 335 -9.56 -19.19 -36.85
C GLN A 335 -8.15 -19.44 -36.38
N VAL A 336 -8.02 -19.85 -35.14
CA VAL A 336 -6.72 -20.21 -34.54
C VAL A 336 -6.85 -21.54 -33.80
N ALA A 337 -5.97 -22.47 -34.09
CA ALA A 337 -5.79 -23.68 -33.28
C ALA A 337 -4.61 -23.50 -32.34
N PHE A 338 -4.71 -24.04 -31.15
CA PHE A 338 -3.63 -24.01 -30.18
C PHE A 338 -3.15 -25.41 -29.83
N THR A 339 -1.84 -25.60 -29.87
CA THR A 339 -1.20 -26.82 -29.38
C THR A 339 -0.43 -26.47 -28.11
N PHE A 340 -0.90 -26.96 -26.95
CA PHE A 340 -0.19 -26.84 -25.68
C PHE A 340 0.90 -27.89 -25.63
N VAL A 341 2.15 -27.46 -25.76
CA VAL A 341 3.33 -28.33 -25.65
C VAL A 341 3.80 -28.29 -24.20
N VAL A 342 3.74 -29.45 -23.53
CA VAL A 342 4.09 -29.60 -22.13
C VAL A 342 5.32 -30.46 -21.98
N ASP A 343 6.40 -29.88 -21.49
CA ASP A 343 7.66 -30.56 -21.16
C ASP A 343 7.94 -30.37 -19.66
N PRO A 344 7.71 -31.40 -18.82
CA PRO A 344 7.92 -31.29 -17.37
C PRO A 344 9.38 -31.18 -16.98
N LEU A 345 10.33 -31.65 -17.84
CA LEU A 345 11.74 -31.81 -17.46
C LEU A 345 11.91 -32.72 -16.23
N GLN A 346 12.82 -32.38 -15.32
CA GLN A 346 13.11 -33.18 -14.13
C GLN A 346 12.48 -32.61 -12.87
N ARG A 347 12.14 -33.48 -11.91
CA ARG A 347 11.74 -33.04 -10.58
C ARG A 347 12.89 -32.36 -9.86
N ALA A 348 12.57 -31.30 -9.13
CA ALA A 348 13.54 -30.54 -8.37
C ALA A 348 13.28 -30.63 -6.86
N TYR A 349 14.36 -30.77 -6.10
CA TYR A 349 14.37 -30.66 -4.64
C TYR A 349 14.89 -29.31 -4.22
N ILE A 350 14.39 -28.81 -3.11
CA ILE A 350 14.99 -27.66 -2.45
C ILE A 350 16.19 -28.12 -1.63
N ARG A 351 17.39 -27.76 -2.05
CA ARG A 351 18.61 -28.07 -1.32
C ARG A 351 18.71 -27.22 -0.05
N ARG A 352 18.56 -25.91 -0.18
CA ARG A 352 18.76 -24.96 0.91
C ARG A 352 17.88 -23.71 0.75
N ILE A 353 17.50 -23.12 1.88
CA ILE A 353 16.84 -21.81 1.96
C ILE A 353 17.86 -20.83 2.53
N ASN A 354 18.32 -19.91 1.68
CA ASN A 354 19.25 -18.86 2.04
C ASN A 354 18.48 -17.59 2.37
N ILE A 355 18.77 -16.98 3.52
CA ILE A 355 18.13 -15.73 3.97
C ILE A 355 19.21 -14.67 4.10
N ALA A 356 18.95 -13.47 3.56
CA ALA A 356 19.88 -12.35 3.60
C ALA A 356 19.15 -11.01 3.77
N GLY A 357 19.81 -10.03 4.39
CA GLY A 357 19.28 -8.68 4.61
C GLY A 357 18.46 -8.53 5.90
N ASN A 358 18.44 -9.55 6.75
CA ASN A 358 17.76 -9.53 8.06
C ASN A 358 18.74 -9.18 9.20
N ASP A 359 19.23 -7.93 9.20
CA ASP A 359 20.24 -7.49 10.15
C ASP A 359 19.74 -7.41 11.60
N LYS A 360 18.45 -7.11 11.80
CA LYS A 360 17.77 -7.00 13.10
C LYS A 360 16.87 -8.17 13.41
N THR A 361 16.13 -8.64 12.39
CA THR A 361 15.18 -9.75 12.56
C THR A 361 15.93 -11.07 12.62
N ARG A 362 15.66 -11.87 13.63
CA ARG A 362 16.27 -13.19 13.79
C ARG A 362 15.87 -14.13 12.64
N ASP A 363 16.78 -14.97 12.20
CA ASP A 363 16.57 -15.92 11.10
C ASP A 363 15.36 -16.85 11.38
N GLU A 364 15.21 -17.31 12.63
CA GLU A 364 14.08 -18.14 13.06
C GLU A 364 12.72 -17.51 12.80
N VAL A 365 12.61 -16.17 12.90
CA VAL A 365 11.35 -15.43 12.68
C VAL A 365 10.90 -15.51 11.23
N ILE A 366 11.85 -15.49 10.31
CA ILE A 366 11.58 -15.59 8.88
C ILE A 366 11.40 -17.07 8.51
N ARG A 367 12.27 -17.94 9.00
CA ARG A 367 12.30 -19.36 8.64
C ARG A 367 11.01 -20.09 9.01
N ARG A 368 10.39 -19.77 10.15
CA ARG A 368 9.11 -20.35 10.58
C ARG A 368 7.92 -19.98 9.67
N GLU A 369 8.06 -18.94 8.86
CA GLU A 369 7.03 -18.56 7.89
C GLU A 369 7.11 -19.36 6.58
N PHE A 370 8.20 -20.08 6.34
CA PHE A 370 8.33 -20.94 5.18
C PHE A 370 7.38 -22.14 5.28
N ARG A 371 6.69 -22.42 4.18
CA ARG A 371 5.91 -23.65 3.96
C ARG A 371 6.65 -24.65 3.09
N GLN A 372 7.60 -24.17 2.29
CA GLN A 372 8.53 -25.00 1.58
C GLN A 372 9.67 -25.40 2.53
N MET A 373 9.92 -26.71 2.63
CA MET A 373 10.99 -27.23 3.47
C MET A 373 12.22 -27.57 2.63
N GLU A 374 13.40 -27.48 3.24
CA GLU A 374 14.65 -28.01 2.70
C GLU A 374 14.53 -29.54 2.55
N SER A 375 15.23 -30.12 1.58
CA SER A 375 15.17 -31.52 1.20
C SER A 375 13.81 -32.03 0.71
N GLY A 376 12.81 -31.14 0.63
CA GLY A 376 11.50 -31.44 0.08
C GLY A 376 11.41 -31.16 -1.41
N TRP A 377 10.44 -31.80 -2.08
CA TRP A 377 10.10 -31.47 -3.46
C TRP A 377 9.71 -30.01 -3.56
N PHE A 378 10.14 -29.36 -4.65
CA PHE A 378 9.69 -28.03 -5.00
C PHE A 378 8.16 -27.99 -5.09
N SER A 379 7.54 -26.92 -4.60
CA SER A 379 6.12 -26.65 -4.79
C SER A 379 5.89 -25.17 -4.98
N THR A 380 5.32 -24.80 -6.13
CA THR A 380 5.02 -23.42 -6.48
C THR A 380 4.10 -22.75 -5.46
N SER A 381 3.08 -23.47 -4.98
CA SER A 381 2.14 -22.93 -3.99
C SER A 381 2.81 -22.72 -2.63
N LYS A 382 3.67 -23.65 -2.19
CA LYS A 382 4.41 -23.51 -0.93
C LYS A 382 5.38 -22.34 -0.97
N ILE A 383 6.10 -22.13 -2.08
CA ILE A 383 6.99 -20.97 -2.27
C ILE A 383 6.16 -19.66 -2.24
N LYS A 384 5.06 -19.60 -3.01
CA LYS A 384 4.17 -18.45 -3.04
C LYS A 384 3.55 -18.15 -1.66
N LYS A 385 3.08 -19.17 -0.95
CA LYS A 385 2.57 -19.03 0.42
C LYS A 385 3.65 -18.57 1.38
N SER A 386 4.87 -19.08 1.28
CA SER A 386 6.01 -18.62 2.11
C SER A 386 6.26 -17.14 1.91
N LYS A 387 6.33 -16.68 0.65
CA LYS A 387 6.49 -15.25 0.35
C LYS A 387 5.35 -14.42 0.93
N GLN A 388 4.09 -14.81 0.72
CA GLN A 388 2.92 -14.10 1.23
C GLN A 388 2.92 -14.01 2.78
N ARG A 389 3.37 -15.04 3.46
CA ARG A 389 3.47 -15.05 4.93
C ARG A 389 4.56 -14.11 5.43
N ILE A 390 5.71 -14.08 4.76
CA ILE A 390 6.82 -13.17 5.08
C ILE A 390 6.40 -11.71 4.79
N ASP A 391 5.73 -11.44 3.67
CA ASP A 391 5.17 -10.12 3.35
C ASP A 391 4.16 -9.66 4.43
N ARG A 392 3.33 -10.58 4.95
CA ARG A 392 2.34 -10.28 6.00
C ARG A 392 2.95 -9.93 7.37
N LEU A 393 4.21 -10.26 7.63
CA LEU A 393 4.91 -9.84 8.86
C LEU A 393 5.01 -8.31 8.93
N ASP A 394 5.06 -7.66 7.77
CA ASP A 394 5.19 -6.21 7.65
C ASP A 394 6.47 -5.63 8.28
N TYR A 395 7.52 -6.46 8.38
CA TYR A 395 8.84 -6.06 8.90
C TYR A 395 9.78 -5.56 7.80
N PHE A 396 9.41 -5.82 6.55
CA PHE A 396 10.24 -5.58 5.38
C PHE A 396 9.57 -4.62 4.41
N SER A 397 10.35 -3.71 3.83
CA SER A 397 9.91 -2.85 2.72
C SER A 397 9.94 -3.59 1.39
N GLU A 398 10.82 -4.59 1.28
CA GLU A 398 10.98 -5.41 0.09
C GLU A 398 11.26 -6.86 0.47
N VAL A 399 10.58 -7.78 -0.19
CA VAL A 399 10.75 -9.24 -0.02
C VAL A 399 10.92 -9.86 -1.40
N ASN A 400 12.16 -10.17 -1.74
CA ASN A 400 12.52 -10.85 -2.98
C ASN A 400 12.82 -12.30 -2.67
N LEU A 401 11.99 -13.20 -3.19
CA LEU A 401 12.14 -14.63 -3.05
C LEU A 401 12.30 -15.24 -4.43
N ASP A 402 13.51 -15.69 -4.73
CA ASP A 402 13.92 -16.27 -5.99
C ASP A 402 14.36 -17.73 -5.79
N THR A 403 14.22 -18.51 -6.84
CA THR A 403 14.70 -19.89 -6.89
C THR A 403 15.77 -20.01 -7.96
N ALA A 404 16.91 -20.61 -7.62
CA ALA A 404 18.04 -20.77 -8.52
C ALA A 404 18.46 -22.23 -8.62
N PRO A 405 18.70 -22.77 -9.83
CA PRO A 405 19.26 -24.12 -9.99
C PRO A 405 20.67 -24.19 -9.40
N VAL A 406 21.00 -25.32 -8.79
CA VAL A 406 22.32 -25.57 -8.22
C VAL A 406 23.28 -26.03 -9.32
N GLN A 407 24.41 -25.35 -9.50
CA GLN A 407 25.39 -25.73 -10.49
C GLN A 407 25.93 -27.16 -10.26
N GLY A 408 25.97 -27.94 -11.33
CA GLY A 408 26.45 -29.33 -11.28
C GLY A 408 25.41 -30.35 -10.88
N THR A 409 24.17 -29.94 -10.63
CA THR A 409 23.04 -30.86 -10.39
C THR A 409 21.90 -30.54 -11.34
N SER A 410 21.11 -31.54 -11.71
CA SER A 410 19.95 -31.36 -12.62
C SER A 410 18.62 -31.32 -11.87
N ASP A 411 18.64 -31.70 -10.57
CA ASP A 411 17.46 -31.93 -9.75
C ASP A 411 17.43 -31.09 -8.44
N GLN A 412 18.38 -30.15 -8.26
CA GLN A 412 18.44 -29.35 -7.04
C GLN A 412 18.28 -27.85 -7.32
N MET A 413 17.56 -27.21 -6.39
CA MET A 413 17.37 -25.77 -6.38
C MET A 413 17.67 -25.19 -5.01
N ASP A 414 18.21 -24.00 -4.98
CA ASP A 414 18.25 -23.16 -3.79
C ASP A 414 17.12 -22.12 -3.82
N VAL A 415 16.54 -21.87 -2.67
CA VAL A 415 15.62 -20.78 -2.45
C VAL A 415 16.38 -19.62 -1.82
N ASN A 416 16.45 -18.49 -2.50
CA ASN A 416 17.15 -17.31 -2.04
C ASN A 416 16.13 -16.23 -1.65
N LEU A 417 16.06 -15.94 -0.36
CA LEU A 417 15.26 -14.86 0.17
C LEU A 417 16.18 -13.67 0.47
N LYS A 418 15.90 -12.55 -0.18
CA LYS A 418 16.54 -11.27 0.15
C LYS A 418 15.47 -10.30 0.66
N VAL A 419 15.66 -9.79 1.87
CA VAL A 419 14.75 -8.84 2.49
C VAL A 419 15.43 -7.50 2.71
N THR A 420 14.65 -6.42 2.74
CA THR A 420 15.10 -5.08 3.15
C THR A 420 14.26 -4.67 4.34
N GLU A 421 14.88 -4.57 5.53
CA GLU A 421 14.17 -4.23 6.75
C GLU A 421 13.69 -2.78 6.77
N LYS A 422 12.50 -2.57 7.34
CA LYS A 422 11.98 -1.25 7.64
C LYS A 422 11.79 -1.05 9.15
N SER A 423 11.51 0.18 9.57
CA SER A 423 11.14 0.44 10.96
C SER A 423 9.85 -0.31 11.31
N THR A 424 9.89 -1.12 12.37
CA THR A 424 8.75 -1.89 12.89
C THR A 424 8.06 -1.18 14.07
N GLY A 425 8.58 -0.03 14.48
CA GLY A 425 7.94 0.86 15.44
C GLY A 425 7.01 1.84 14.72
N SER A 426 5.78 1.99 15.20
CA SER A 426 4.83 2.99 14.72
C SER A 426 4.25 3.79 15.88
N PHE A 427 4.12 5.09 15.65
CA PHE A 427 3.39 6.00 16.51
C PHE A 427 2.17 6.50 15.77
N GLN A 428 1.00 6.34 16.38
CA GLN A 428 -0.28 6.71 15.77
C GLN A 428 -0.98 7.71 16.67
N VAL A 429 -1.47 8.79 16.10
CA VAL A 429 -2.38 9.75 16.73
C VAL A 429 -3.54 9.95 15.79
N GLY A 430 -4.74 9.84 16.31
CA GLY A 430 -5.95 10.00 15.53
C GLY A 430 -7.05 10.71 16.31
N ALA A 431 -7.94 11.32 15.58
CA ALA A 431 -9.19 11.86 16.10
C ALA A 431 -10.34 11.35 15.24
N GLY A 432 -11.42 10.94 15.89
CA GLY A 432 -12.63 10.50 15.22
C GLY A 432 -13.85 11.18 15.78
N TYR A 433 -14.94 11.12 15.06
CA TYR A 433 -16.25 11.56 15.54
C TYR A 433 -17.34 10.57 15.11
N SER A 434 -18.19 10.21 16.02
CA SER A 434 -19.33 9.36 15.68
C SER A 434 -20.62 9.84 16.39
N SER A 435 -21.77 9.43 15.85
CA SER A 435 -23.07 9.70 16.47
C SER A 435 -23.15 9.11 17.88
N LEU A 436 -22.48 7.99 18.13
CA LEU A 436 -22.42 7.30 19.41
C LEU A 436 -21.45 7.96 20.40
N GLU A 437 -20.16 7.96 20.10
CA GLU A 437 -19.09 8.33 21.06
C GLU A 437 -18.73 9.82 21.05
N LYS A 438 -19.30 10.59 20.09
CA LYS A 438 -18.94 11.98 19.83
C LYS A 438 -17.45 12.07 19.46
N LEU A 439 -16.70 13.03 19.97
CA LEU A 439 -15.28 13.16 19.70
C LEU A 439 -14.50 12.05 20.42
N THR A 440 -13.72 11.30 19.66
CA THR A 440 -12.81 10.27 20.14
C THR A 440 -11.37 10.66 19.78
N LEU A 441 -10.47 10.59 20.74
CA LEU A 441 -9.03 10.78 20.53
C LEU A 441 -8.34 9.44 20.73
N MET A 442 -7.43 9.11 19.84
CA MET A 442 -6.65 7.88 19.86
C MET A 442 -5.16 8.22 19.82
N ALA A 443 -4.40 7.54 20.65
CA ALA A 443 -2.94 7.56 20.59
C ALA A 443 -2.43 6.14 20.82
N GLY A 444 -1.43 5.73 20.04
CA GLY A 444 -0.86 4.40 20.16
C GLY A 444 0.61 4.37 19.80
N VAL A 445 1.34 3.53 20.51
CA VAL A 445 2.72 3.15 20.18
C VAL A 445 2.74 1.65 20.00
N THR A 446 3.22 1.21 18.86
CA THR A 446 3.29 -0.21 18.52
C THR A 446 4.70 -0.56 18.07
N GLN A 447 5.26 -1.63 18.59
CA GLN A 447 6.51 -2.23 18.15
C GLN A 447 6.22 -3.66 17.72
N SER A 448 6.27 -3.93 16.41
CA SER A 448 5.86 -5.21 15.83
C SER A 448 6.96 -6.28 15.78
N ASN A 449 8.18 -5.97 16.09
CA ASN A 449 9.31 -6.92 16.08
C ASN A 449 10.27 -6.53 17.18
N VAL A 450 9.84 -6.71 18.44
CA VAL A 450 10.59 -6.34 19.64
C VAL A 450 11.92 -7.08 19.65
N PHE A 451 13.04 -6.35 19.59
CA PHE A 451 14.41 -6.89 19.56
C PHE A 451 14.66 -7.99 18.50
N GLY A 452 13.94 -7.91 17.36
CA GLY A 452 14.09 -8.88 16.27
C GLY A 452 13.49 -10.26 16.55
N THR A 453 12.74 -10.44 17.64
CA THR A 453 12.16 -11.74 18.04
C THR A 453 10.82 -12.06 17.38
N GLY A 454 10.26 -11.13 16.62
CA GLY A 454 8.91 -11.25 16.08
C GLY A 454 7.80 -11.06 17.11
N ASN A 455 8.12 -10.65 18.35
CA ASN A 455 7.12 -10.35 19.36
C ASN A 455 6.54 -8.95 19.16
N TYR A 456 5.31 -8.80 19.58
CA TYR A 456 4.52 -7.58 19.41
C TYR A 456 4.27 -6.91 20.75
N LEU A 457 4.55 -5.62 20.85
CA LEU A 457 4.24 -4.78 22.01
C LEU A 457 3.40 -3.59 21.53
N SER A 458 2.28 -3.36 22.17
CA SER A 458 1.39 -2.24 21.86
C SER A 458 0.91 -1.55 23.14
N THR A 459 0.96 -0.24 23.12
CA THR A 459 0.31 0.61 24.13
C THR A 459 -0.71 1.48 23.41
N GLN A 460 -1.94 1.46 23.85
CA GLN A 460 -3.03 2.20 23.24
C GLN A 460 -3.81 3.01 24.26
N ILE A 461 -4.15 4.23 23.85
CA ILE A 461 -5.04 5.14 24.58
C ILE A 461 -6.16 5.50 23.60
N ASN A 462 -7.37 5.18 23.98
CA ASN A 462 -8.56 5.56 23.24
C ASN A 462 -9.50 6.26 24.20
N THR A 463 -9.82 7.52 23.98
CA THR A 463 -10.58 8.32 24.92
C THR A 463 -11.68 9.11 24.21
N SER A 464 -12.91 8.91 24.67
CA SER A 464 -14.07 9.72 24.35
C SER A 464 -14.75 10.18 25.64
N LYS A 465 -15.82 10.94 25.53
CA LYS A 465 -16.64 11.28 26.71
C LYS A 465 -17.33 10.05 27.30
N ILE A 466 -17.56 9.02 26.49
CA ILE A 466 -18.33 7.82 26.87
C ILE A 466 -17.39 6.69 27.29
N ASN A 467 -16.40 6.40 26.46
CA ASN A 467 -15.45 5.31 26.68
C ASN A 467 -14.03 5.84 26.78
N GLN A 468 -13.30 5.36 27.79
CA GLN A 468 -11.87 5.60 27.96
C GLN A 468 -11.21 4.25 28.14
N VAL A 469 -10.25 3.92 27.26
CA VAL A 469 -9.52 2.66 27.31
C VAL A 469 -8.02 2.97 27.29
N TYR A 470 -7.30 2.44 28.26
CA TYR A 470 -5.85 2.43 28.31
C TYR A 470 -5.42 0.98 28.34
N SER A 471 -4.56 0.56 27.45
CA SER A 471 -4.12 -0.83 27.38
C SER A 471 -2.65 -0.95 27.02
N VAL A 472 -2.01 -1.93 27.62
CA VAL A 472 -0.68 -2.42 27.25
C VAL A 472 -0.81 -3.89 26.93
N SER A 473 -0.34 -4.30 25.76
CA SER A 473 -0.46 -5.64 25.25
C SER A 473 0.89 -6.13 24.73
N TYR A 474 1.31 -7.28 25.19
CA TYR A 474 2.47 -8.00 24.68
C TYR A 474 2.04 -9.33 24.10
N THR A 475 2.52 -9.69 22.91
CA THR A 475 2.16 -10.96 22.26
C THR A 475 3.39 -11.62 21.65
N ASN A 476 3.61 -12.88 21.98
CA ASN A 476 4.47 -13.78 21.24
C ASN A 476 3.60 -14.58 20.25
N PRO A 477 3.69 -14.32 18.93
CA PRO A 477 2.85 -15.00 17.92
C PRO A 477 3.22 -16.48 17.71
N TYR A 478 4.43 -16.89 18.13
CA TYR A 478 4.91 -18.25 18.07
C TYR A 478 5.47 -18.67 19.45
N TYR A 479 4.55 -18.78 20.42
CA TYR A 479 4.91 -19.34 21.72
C TYR A 479 5.28 -20.81 21.64
N THR A 480 4.67 -21.54 20.71
CA THR A 480 5.03 -22.89 20.29
C THR A 480 5.38 -22.91 18.81
N ASP A 481 6.13 -23.92 18.38
CA ASP A 481 6.54 -24.09 16.98
C ASP A 481 5.36 -24.27 16.02
N ASP A 482 4.24 -24.81 16.52
CA ASP A 482 2.98 -24.95 15.77
C ASP A 482 2.23 -23.62 15.54
N GLY A 483 2.77 -22.50 16.04
CA GLY A 483 2.19 -21.17 15.85
C GLY A 483 1.09 -20.80 16.82
N ILE A 484 1.01 -21.48 17.99
CA ILE A 484 0.15 -21.01 19.08
C ILE A 484 0.75 -19.72 19.62
N SER A 485 -0.05 -18.66 19.58
CA SER A 485 0.34 -17.36 20.16
C SER A 485 0.00 -17.28 21.64
N ARG A 486 0.84 -16.55 22.40
CA ARG A 486 0.56 -16.19 23.80
C ARG A 486 0.69 -14.70 23.98
N GLY A 487 -0.32 -14.08 24.56
CA GLY A 487 -0.32 -12.65 24.90
C GLY A 487 -0.60 -12.37 26.35
N PHE A 488 -0.15 -11.23 26.82
CA PHE A 488 -0.44 -10.66 28.13
C PHE A 488 -1.01 -9.27 27.91
N ASP A 489 -2.11 -8.97 28.62
CA ASP A 489 -2.79 -7.70 28.51
C ASP A 489 -3.00 -7.10 29.89
N VAL A 490 -2.76 -5.80 30.03
CA VAL A 490 -3.15 -5.00 31.18
C VAL A 490 -3.93 -3.81 30.68
N TYR A 491 -5.10 -3.59 31.24
CA TYR A 491 -5.97 -2.52 30.77
C TYR A 491 -6.79 -1.87 31.89
N LYS A 492 -7.09 -0.60 31.64
CA LYS A 492 -8.09 0.17 32.35
C LYS A 492 -9.16 0.60 31.36
N ARG A 493 -10.42 0.31 31.67
CA ARG A 493 -11.57 0.72 30.87
C ARG A 493 -12.57 1.46 31.74
N ARG A 494 -13.00 2.62 31.29
CA ARG A 494 -14.07 3.39 31.93
C ARG A 494 -15.18 3.64 30.90
N THR A 495 -16.41 3.32 31.27
CA THR A 495 -17.60 3.59 30.45
C THR A 495 -18.54 4.50 31.23
N ASN A 496 -19.00 5.58 30.58
CA ASN A 496 -19.98 6.51 31.15
C ASN A 496 -21.30 6.38 30.34
N ALA A 497 -22.17 5.50 30.77
CA ALA A 497 -23.44 5.28 30.11
C ALA A 497 -24.44 6.42 30.33
N THR A 498 -24.22 7.32 31.28
CA THR A 498 -25.11 8.45 31.57
C THR A 498 -25.18 9.46 30.43
N LEU A 499 -24.15 9.52 29.59
CA LEU A 499 -24.07 10.42 28.42
C LEU A 499 -24.73 9.85 27.17
N LEU A 500 -25.03 8.58 27.22
CA LEU A 500 -25.76 7.90 26.17
C LEU A 500 -27.23 7.91 26.54
N ALA A 501 -28.16 8.47 26.35
CA ALA A 501 -29.58 8.28 26.67
C ALA A 501 -29.98 6.80 27.03
N VAL A 502 -29.01 6.09 27.60
CA VAL A 502 -29.03 4.68 28.05
C VAL A 502 -28.98 4.69 29.57
N SER A 503 -28.96 3.56 30.19
CA SER A 503 -28.93 3.34 31.65
C SER A 503 -27.97 4.29 32.38
N GLN A 504 -28.45 4.90 33.45
CA GLN A 504 -27.76 5.91 34.22
C GLN A 504 -26.72 5.29 35.18
N TYR A 505 -25.55 4.86 34.65
CA TYR A 505 -24.45 4.35 35.48
C TYR A 505 -23.10 4.65 34.84
N THR A 506 -22.04 4.55 35.63
CA THR A 506 -20.65 4.51 35.19
C THR A 506 -20.03 3.18 35.59
N SER A 507 -19.08 2.67 34.79
CA SER A 507 -18.27 1.52 35.20
C SER A 507 -16.79 1.80 34.93
N GLU A 508 -15.95 1.40 35.87
CA GLU A 508 -14.50 1.48 35.76
C GLU A 508 -13.91 0.11 36.04
N THR A 509 -13.21 -0.47 35.05
CA THR A 509 -12.66 -1.82 35.11
C THR A 509 -11.15 -1.76 34.95
N TYR A 510 -10.44 -2.37 35.88
CA TYR A 510 -9.03 -2.71 35.77
C TYR A 510 -8.92 -4.21 35.50
N GLY A 511 -8.11 -4.60 34.50
CA GLY A 511 -7.96 -6.00 34.17
C GLY A 511 -6.52 -6.34 33.80
N ALA A 512 -6.14 -7.57 34.12
CA ALA A 512 -4.91 -8.19 33.66
C ALA A 512 -5.20 -9.63 33.23
N GLY A 513 -4.66 -10.05 32.12
CA GLY A 513 -4.99 -11.37 31.57
C GLY A 513 -3.91 -11.96 30.68
N VAL A 514 -4.06 -13.26 30.44
CA VAL A 514 -3.31 -14.02 29.46
C VAL A 514 -4.26 -14.53 28.38
N ARG A 515 -3.80 -14.49 27.15
CA ARG A 515 -4.56 -15.01 26.00
C ARG A 515 -3.71 -15.92 25.15
N TYR A 516 -4.35 -16.92 24.56
CA TYR A 516 -3.79 -17.84 23.61
C TYR A 516 -4.59 -17.75 22.30
N GLY A 517 -3.88 -17.82 21.17
CA GLY A 517 -4.48 -17.91 19.84
C GLY A 517 -3.96 -19.16 19.16
N ILE A 518 -4.85 -20.07 18.81
CA ILE A 518 -4.54 -21.35 18.21
C ILE A 518 -4.97 -21.28 16.74
N PRO A 519 -4.05 -21.25 15.76
CA PRO A 519 -4.40 -21.28 14.35
C PRO A 519 -4.90 -22.69 13.98
N ILE A 520 -6.12 -22.79 13.43
CA ILE A 520 -6.67 -24.03 12.89
C ILE A 520 -6.32 -24.13 11.40
N SER A 521 -6.44 -23.02 10.68
CA SER A 521 -6.05 -22.86 9.30
C SER A 521 -5.55 -21.43 9.03
N ASP A 522 -5.21 -21.10 7.78
CA ASP A 522 -4.80 -19.73 7.40
C ASP A 522 -5.90 -18.68 7.65
N ASP A 523 -7.17 -19.10 7.57
CA ASP A 523 -8.35 -18.23 7.69
C ASP A 523 -9.10 -18.43 9.01
N GLU A 524 -8.71 -19.40 9.84
CA GLU A 524 -9.49 -19.85 11.01
C GLU A 524 -8.62 -19.91 12.26
N ARG A 525 -9.15 -19.35 13.35
CA ARG A 525 -8.42 -19.26 14.63
C ARG A 525 -9.34 -19.45 15.83
N PHE A 526 -8.85 -20.20 16.80
CA PHE A 526 -9.45 -20.33 18.11
C PHE A 526 -8.73 -19.45 19.12
N HIS A 527 -9.46 -18.83 20.01
CA HIS A 527 -8.93 -17.91 21.04
C HIS A 527 -9.34 -18.40 22.42
N TYR A 528 -8.43 -18.40 23.35
CA TYR A 528 -8.69 -18.66 24.75
C TYR A 528 -8.00 -17.58 25.58
N GLY A 529 -8.72 -17.03 26.57
CA GLY A 529 -8.20 -16.01 27.47
C GLY A 529 -8.66 -16.25 28.91
N LEU A 530 -7.82 -15.84 29.85
CA LEU A 530 -8.14 -15.81 31.26
C LEU A 530 -7.69 -14.46 31.80
N ALA A 531 -8.58 -13.72 32.46
CA ALA A 531 -8.32 -12.39 33.01
C ALA A 531 -8.90 -12.24 34.40
N VAL A 532 -8.17 -11.53 35.26
CA VAL A 532 -8.68 -11.02 36.52
C VAL A 532 -9.14 -9.59 36.28
N GLU A 533 -10.40 -9.31 36.58
CA GLU A 533 -11.01 -7.99 36.44
C GLU A 533 -11.55 -7.48 37.78
N GLN A 534 -11.25 -6.23 38.09
CA GLN A 534 -11.93 -5.49 39.16
C GLN A 534 -12.78 -4.40 38.53
N THR A 535 -14.08 -4.42 38.76
CA THR A 535 -15.03 -3.45 38.22
C THR A 535 -15.68 -2.67 39.36
N THR A 536 -15.59 -1.34 39.30
CA THR A 536 -16.29 -0.43 40.20
C THR A 536 -17.41 0.27 39.44
N ILE A 537 -18.61 0.28 40.04
CA ILE A 537 -19.82 0.81 39.42
C ILE A 537 -20.23 2.08 40.17
N GLY A 538 -20.46 3.16 39.42
CA GLY A 538 -21.03 4.39 39.97
C GLY A 538 -22.45 4.58 39.51
N LEU A 539 -23.36 4.89 40.48
CA LEU A 539 -24.76 5.22 40.21
C LEU A 539 -24.99 6.73 40.36
N THR A 540 -26.05 7.22 39.72
CA THR A 540 -26.53 8.60 39.80
C THR A 540 -27.95 8.62 40.37
N ALA A 541 -28.45 9.75 40.83
CA ALA A 541 -29.80 9.90 41.34
C ALA A 541 -30.89 9.46 40.33
N LEU A 542 -30.56 9.43 39.04
CA LEU A 542 -31.45 8.98 37.95
C LEU A 542 -31.30 7.48 37.62
N SER A 543 -30.42 6.77 38.34
CA SER A 543 -30.28 5.31 38.14
C SER A 543 -31.50 4.57 38.57
N PRO A 544 -31.93 3.52 37.81
CA PRO A 544 -33.06 2.66 38.18
C PRO A 544 -32.86 2.02 39.56
N LEU A 545 -33.92 1.94 40.37
CA LEU A 545 -33.87 1.36 41.74
C LEU A 545 -33.23 -0.03 41.75
N ARG A 546 -33.53 -0.87 40.77
CA ARG A 546 -32.96 -2.22 40.65
C ARG A 546 -31.43 -2.25 40.56
N TYR A 547 -30.80 -1.14 40.15
CA TYR A 547 -29.32 -1.04 40.12
C TYR A 547 -28.77 -0.79 41.53
N TYR A 548 -29.49 -0.01 42.35
CA TYR A 548 -29.17 0.16 43.76
C TYR A 548 -29.35 -1.17 44.50
N ASP A 549 -30.46 -1.91 44.25
CA ASP A 549 -30.68 -3.22 44.82
C ASP A 549 -29.55 -4.20 44.45
N TYR A 550 -29.14 -4.17 43.20
CA TYR A 550 -28.03 -5.00 42.72
C TYR A 550 -26.71 -4.67 43.46
N ILE A 551 -26.36 -3.39 43.58
CA ILE A 551 -25.13 -2.96 44.26
C ILE A 551 -25.19 -3.23 45.77
N ASN A 552 -26.33 -3.06 46.38
CA ASN A 552 -26.55 -3.40 47.80
C ASN A 552 -26.33 -4.89 48.08
N LEU A 553 -26.69 -5.75 47.11
CA LEU A 553 -26.61 -7.21 47.26
C LEU A 553 -25.23 -7.76 46.91
N TYR A 554 -24.59 -7.22 45.86
CA TYR A 554 -23.33 -7.76 45.29
C TYR A 554 -22.13 -6.86 45.51
N GLY A 555 -22.29 -5.64 46.00
CA GLY A 555 -21.24 -4.67 46.19
C GLY A 555 -21.07 -3.72 45.00
N GLN A 556 -20.49 -2.56 45.32
CA GLN A 556 -20.18 -1.53 44.33
C GLN A 556 -18.91 -1.87 43.51
N THR A 557 -17.95 -2.52 44.15
CA THR A 557 -16.74 -3.03 43.56
C THR A 557 -16.72 -4.52 43.59
N VAL A 558 -16.56 -5.15 42.43
CA VAL A 558 -16.61 -6.59 42.23
C VAL A 558 -15.33 -7.09 41.55
N GLN A 559 -14.88 -8.25 42.00
CA GLN A 559 -13.73 -8.94 41.42
C GLN A 559 -14.17 -10.20 40.69
N ASN A 560 -13.74 -10.38 39.46
CA ASN A 560 -14.11 -11.52 38.62
C ASN A 560 -12.86 -12.14 37.98
N LEU A 561 -12.85 -13.46 37.99
CA LEU A 561 -11.97 -14.25 37.14
C LEU A 561 -12.76 -14.60 35.88
N VAL A 562 -12.41 -13.99 34.75
CA VAL A 562 -13.16 -14.08 33.49
C VAL A 562 -12.42 -14.98 32.51
N SER A 563 -13.10 -16.00 32.02
CA SER A 563 -12.65 -16.85 30.91
C SER A 563 -13.29 -16.39 29.62
N ASN A 564 -12.48 -16.24 28.59
CA ASN A 564 -12.89 -15.84 27.26
C ASN A 564 -12.55 -16.97 26.27
N ILE A 565 -13.53 -17.46 25.55
CA ILE A 565 -13.40 -18.48 24.52
C ILE A 565 -13.94 -17.91 23.23
N GLY A 566 -13.13 -17.92 22.18
CA GLY A 566 -13.50 -17.35 20.88
C GLY A 566 -13.12 -18.26 19.73
N TRP A 567 -13.91 -18.20 18.68
CA TRP A 567 -13.64 -18.78 17.38
C TRP A 567 -13.89 -17.73 16.31
N SER A 568 -12.97 -17.63 15.34
CA SER A 568 -13.11 -16.69 14.23
C SER A 568 -12.64 -17.33 12.93
N ARG A 569 -13.38 -17.06 11.85
CA ARG A 569 -13.05 -17.42 10.48
C ARG A 569 -13.28 -16.20 9.59
N ASP A 570 -12.27 -15.86 8.76
CA ASP A 570 -12.33 -14.72 7.84
C ASP A 570 -11.78 -15.15 6.48
N THR A 571 -12.68 -15.28 5.49
CA THR A 571 -12.38 -15.70 4.11
C THR A 571 -12.61 -14.58 3.11
N ARG A 572 -12.68 -13.32 3.56
CA ARG A 572 -12.91 -12.17 2.67
C ARG A 572 -11.75 -11.95 1.71
N ASP A 573 -12.09 -11.55 0.50
CA ASP A 573 -11.14 -11.16 -0.54
C ASP A 573 -10.36 -9.88 -0.19
N SER A 574 -10.96 -8.98 0.58
CA SER A 574 -10.37 -7.73 1.06
C SER A 574 -10.94 -7.34 2.42
N ALA A 575 -10.12 -6.79 3.31
CA ALA A 575 -10.58 -6.28 4.61
C ALA A 575 -11.35 -4.96 4.49
N ILE A 576 -11.04 -4.14 3.48
CA ILE A 576 -11.58 -2.78 3.32
C ILE A 576 -12.72 -2.76 2.28
N PHE A 577 -12.44 -3.29 1.07
CA PHE A 577 -13.40 -3.31 -0.04
C PHE A 577 -13.84 -4.72 -0.35
N THR A 578 -14.43 -5.38 0.64
CA THR A 578 -14.91 -6.75 0.48
C THR A 578 -15.94 -6.84 -0.65
N THR A 579 -15.75 -7.80 -1.54
CA THR A 579 -16.69 -8.15 -2.61
C THR A 579 -17.19 -9.58 -2.47
N ALA A 580 -16.41 -10.47 -1.90
CA ALA A 580 -16.75 -11.88 -1.72
C ALA A 580 -16.16 -12.44 -0.42
N GLY A 581 -16.76 -13.51 0.08
CA GLY A 581 -16.28 -14.22 1.25
C GLY A 581 -17.15 -14.03 2.49
N THR A 582 -16.68 -14.56 3.62
CA THR A 582 -17.45 -14.57 4.88
C THR A 582 -16.58 -14.20 6.07
N VAL A 583 -17.19 -13.58 7.06
CA VAL A 583 -16.62 -13.44 8.42
C VAL A 583 -17.57 -14.11 9.40
N GLN A 584 -17.05 -15.02 10.17
CA GLN A 584 -17.76 -15.68 11.26
C GLN A 584 -16.98 -15.48 12.56
N ARG A 585 -17.68 -15.11 13.62
CA ARG A 585 -17.10 -14.93 14.94
C ARG A 585 -18.06 -15.45 16.00
N SER A 586 -17.56 -16.30 16.88
CA SER A 586 -18.25 -16.73 18.09
C SER A 586 -17.40 -16.37 19.29
N PHE A 587 -18.00 -15.81 20.31
CA PHE A 587 -17.27 -15.39 21.50
C PHE A 587 -18.11 -15.65 22.74
N LEU A 588 -17.56 -16.43 23.68
CA LEU A 588 -18.10 -16.72 24.99
C LEU A 588 -17.23 -16.05 26.06
N GLU A 589 -17.82 -15.15 26.81
CA GLU A 589 -17.26 -14.60 28.05
C GLU A 589 -18.00 -15.26 29.23
N MET A 590 -17.25 -15.75 30.19
CA MET A 590 -17.82 -16.42 31.38
C MET A 590 -17.00 -16.07 32.62
N SER A 591 -17.64 -15.58 33.66
CA SER A 591 -17.01 -15.48 34.97
C SER A 591 -16.89 -16.88 35.61
N LEU A 592 -15.75 -17.19 36.20
CA LEU A 592 -15.53 -18.50 36.84
C LEU A 592 -16.03 -18.51 38.28
N PRO A 593 -16.25 -19.68 38.88
CA PRO A 593 -16.91 -19.82 40.22
C PRO A 593 -16.27 -19.06 41.36
N SER A 594 -14.99 -18.69 41.27
CA SER A 594 -14.30 -17.88 42.28
C SER A 594 -14.60 -16.38 42.20
N SER A 595 -15.47 -15.96 41.29
CA SER A 595 -15.83 -14.57 41.04
C SER A 595 -16.98 -14.10 41.96
N ASP A 596 -16.98 -12.81 42.26
CA ASP A 596 -18.12 -12.18 42.99
C ASP A 596 -19.41 -12.28 42.19
N GLN A 597 -19.32 -12.30 40.90
CA GLN A 597 -20.46 -12.41 39.97
C GLN A 597 -20.38 -13.74 39.19
N SER A 598 -21.53 -14.30 38.87
CA SER A 598 -21.61 -15.53 38.10
C SER A 598 -22.49 -15.30 36.88
N TYR A 599 -21.84 -15.12 35.72
CA TYR A 599 -22.56 -14.86 34.47
C TYR A 599 -21.82 -15.48 33.28
N TYR A 600 -22.56 -15.65 32.18
CA TYR A 600 -22.04 -15.96 30.87
C TYR A 600 -22.64 -15.01 29.84
N LYS A 601 -21.89 -14.77 28.76
CA LYS A 601 -22.29 -13.94 27.63
C LYS A 601 -21.72 -14.54 26.33
N LEU A 602 -22.62 -15.04 25.49
CA LEU A 602 -22.29 -15.63 24.19
C LEU A 602 -22.74 -14.69 23.07
N THR A 603 -21.87 -14.44 22.13
CA THR A 603 -22.18 -13.70 20.91
C THR A 603 -21.79 -14.52 19.69
N TYR A 604 -22.57 -14.40 18.63
CA TYR A 604 -22.28 -14.98 17.32
C TYR A 604 -22.57 -13.95 16.25
N GLN A 605 -21.59 -13.72 15.36
CA GLN A 605 -21.71 -12.85 14.21
C GLN A 605 -21.40 -13.63 12.95
N HIS A 606 -22.21 -13.43 11.91
CA HIS A 606 -21.97 -13.94 10.57
C HIS A 606 -22.20 -12.84 9.56
N GLN A 607 -21.16 -12.49 8.82
CA GLN A 607 -21.22 -11.60 7.67
C GLN A 607 -20.92 -12.39 6.40
N TRP A 608 -21.73 -12.21 5.38
CA TRP A 608 -21.56 -12.84 4.08
C TRP A 608 -21.61 -11.79 3.00
N TYR A 609 -20.62 -11.82 2.10
CA TYR A 609 -20.48 -10.96 0.94
C TYR A 609 -20.60 -11.80 -0.32
N TYR A 610 -21.62 -11.51 -1.13
CA TYR A 610 -21.91 -12.23 -2.35
C TYR A 610 -21.83 -11.28 -3.55
N PRO A 611 -20.92 -11.49 -4.52
CA PRO A 611 -20.83 -10.67 -5.73
C PRO A 611 -22.02 -10.96 -6.66
N LEU A 612 -22.94 -10.00 -6.81
CA LEU A 612 -24.05 -10.08 -7.75
C LEU A 612 -23.59 -9.77 -9.18
N SER A 613 -22.61 -8.87 -9.31
CA SER A 613 -21.95 -8.52 -10.55
C SER A 613 -20.52 -8.06 -10.28
N LYS A 614 -19.78 -7.65 -11.31
CA LYS A 614 -18.42 -7.08 -11.15
C LYS A 614 -18.39 -5.81 -10.27
N SER A 615 -19.50 -5.07 -10.22
CA SER A 615 -19.62 -3.79 -9.50
C SER A 615 -20.55 -3.83 -8.29
N MET A 616 -21.44 -4.82 -8.18
CA MET A 616 -22.46 -4.89 -7.14
C MET A 616 -22.22 -6.07 -6.20
N THR A 617 -22.27 -5.82 -4.91
CA THR A 617 -22.11 -6.85 -3.85
C THR A 617 -23.28 -6.80 -2.90
N LEU A 618 -23.87 -7.96 -2.62
CA LEU A 618 -24.84 -8.14 -1.56
C LEU A 618 -24.11 -8.51 -0.27
N MET A 619 -24.29 -7.73 0.78
CA MET A 619 -23.80 -8.01 2.12
C MET A 619 -24.97 -8.40 3.02
N MET A 620 -24.84 -9.50 3.73
CA MET A 620 -25.75 -9.90 4.79
C MET A 620 -24.99 -10.05 6.10
N ASN A 621 -25.51 -9.52 7.18
CA ASN A 621 -24.94 -9.62 8.52
C ASN A 621 -26.01 -10.09 9.50
N GLY A 622 -25.69 -11.07 10.32
CA GLY A 622 -26.45 -11.49 11.47
C GLY A 622 -25.61 -11.39 12.73
N ASP A 623 -26.14 -10.77 13.78
CA ASP A 623 -25.50 -10.65 15.09
C ASP A 623 -26.47 -11.12 16.17
N LEU A 624 -26.12 -12.20 16.83
CA LEU A 624 -26.91 -12.83 17.87
C LEU A 624 -26.16 -12.79 19.20
N GLY A 625 -26.87 -12.49 20.28
CA GLY A 625 -26.29 -12.47 21.61
C GLY A 625 -27.23 -13.08 22.64
N VAL A 626 -26.68 -13.87 23.54
CA VAL A 626 -27.40 -14.39 24.73
C VAL A 626 -26.50 -14.29 25.96
N ALA A 627 -27.04 -13.80 27.06
CA ALA A 627 -26.34 -13.71 28.34
C ALA A 627 -27.26 -14.11 29.48
N GLY A 628 -26.68 -14.58 30.55
CA GLY A 628 -27.43 -14.96 31.74
C GLY A 628 -26.57 -15.07 32.97
N GLY A 629 -27.19 -15.02 34.12
CA GLY A 629 -26.53 -15.38 35.36
C GLY A 629 -26.63 -16.88 35.61
N TYR A 630 -25.76 -17.40 36.44
CA TYR A 630 -25.83 -18.80 36.88
C TYR A 630 -25.53 -18.89 38.39
N GLY A 631 -25.77 -20.08 38.97
CA GLY A 631 -25.59 -20.28 40.43
C GLY A 631 -26.53 -19.44 41.29
N GLY A 632 -27.74 -19.12 40.80
CA GLY A 632 -28.72 -18.30 41.52
C GLY A 632 -28.45 -16.80 41.47
N LYS A 633 -27.38 -16.34 40.80
CA LYS A 633 -27.05 -14.91 40.65
C LYS A 633 -27.62 -14.37 39.33
N PRO A 634 -28.17 -13.14 39.29
CA PRO A 634 -28.63 -12.51 38.05
C PRO A 634 -27.46 -12.05 37.16
N LEU A 635 -27.76 -11.85 35.89
CA LEU A 635 -26.82 -11.17 34.97
C LEU A 635 -26.55 -9.77 35.50
N PRO A 636 -25.24 -9.35 35.59
CA PRO A 636 -24.89 -7.97 35.89
C PRO A 636 -25.48 -7.02 34.85
N PHE A 637 -26.18 -5.98 35.25
CA PHE A 637 -26.87 -5.05 34.34
C PHE A 637 -25.94 -4.37 33.37
N PHE A 638 -24.66 -4.12 33.73
CA PHE A 638 -23.66 -3.54 32.87
C PHE A 638 -23.06 -4.52 31.85
N LYS A 639 -23.45 -5.79 31.87
CA LYS A 639 -23.14 -6.81 30.86
C LYS A 639 -24.28 -7.02 29.85
N ASN A 640 -25.41 -6.29 30.00
CA ASN A 640 -26.53 -6.33 29.07
C ASN A 640 -26.13 -5.98 27.64
N PHE A 641 -26.87 -6.50 26.68
CA PHE A 641 -26.82 -6.13 25.28
C PHE A 641 -27.61 -4.86 25.00
N TYR A 642 -27.19 -4.12 24.01
CA TYR A 642 -27.86 -2.94 23.48
C TYR A 642 -27.90 -3.01 21.95
N ALA A 643 -28.87 -2.31 21.32
CA ALA A 643 -28.95 -2.14 19.88
C ALA A 643 -29.56 -0.77 19.55
N GLY A 644 -29.44 -0.38 18.28
CA GLY A 644 -29.72 0.96 17.74
C GLY A 644 -28.44 1.66 17.28
N GLY A 645 -28.51 2.47 16.26
CA GLY A 645 -27.37 3.21 15.70
C GLY A 645 -26.65 2.51 14.55
N VAL A 646 -25.59 3.15 14.06
CA VAL A 646 -24.83 2.77 12.85
C VAL A 646 -24.30 1.32 12.89
N GLY A 647 -24.00 0.81 14.07
CA GLY A 647 -23.45 -0.54 14.24
C GLY A 647 -24.49 -1.66 14.35
N SER A 648 -25.78 -1.35 14.32
CA SER A 648 -26.83 -2.35 14.47
C SER A 648 -28.09 -2.03 13.64
N VAL A 649 -29.07 -1.27 14.16
CA VAL A 649 -30.29 -0.87 13.45
C VAL A 649 -30.24 0.65 13.25
N ARG A 650 -29.93 1.07 12.04
CA ARG A 650 -29.83 2.50 11.67
C ARG A 650 -31.21 3.17 11.72
N GLY A 651 -31.25 4.48 11.93
CA GLY A 651 -32.49 5.23 12.06
C GLY A 651 -33.02 5.34 13.49
N TYR A 652 -32.51 4.51 14.40
CA TYR A 652 -32.78 4.62 15.83
C TYR A 652 -31.55 5.16 16.57
N ASP A 653 -31.77 5.91 17.64
CA ASP A 653 -30.68 6.42 18.47
C ASP A 653 -29.74 5.29 18.93
N PRO A 654 -28.45 5.56 19.05
CA PRO A 654 -27.51 4.54 19.50
C PRO A 654 -27.90 3.92 20.85
N ASN A 655 -27.89 2.58 20.91
CA ASN A 655 -28.20 1.79 22.09
C ASN A 655 -29.62 2.03 22.69
N SER A 656 -30.55 2.53 21.91
CA SER A 656 -31.87 2.93 22.41
C SER A 656 -32.96 1.86 22.32
N LEU A 657 -32.71 0.75 21.61
CA LEU A 657 -33.70 -0.30 21.44
C LEU A 657 -33.79 -1.23 22.65
N GLY A 658 -34.98 -1.77 22.90
CA GLY A 658 -35.25 -2.74 23.93
C GLY A 658 -35.93 -2.16 25.17
N PRO A 659 -35.98 -2.92 26.32
CA PRO A 659 -36.64 -2.51 27.54
C PRO A 659 -36.16 -1.16 28.08
N ARG A 660 -37.11 -0.35 28.60
CA ARG A 660 -36.85 0.97 29.16
C ARG A 660 -37.45 1.14 30.57
N ASP A 661 -36.83 2.03 31.33
CA ASP A 661 -37.34 2.47 32.62
C ASP A 661 -38.41 3.56 32.47
N LEU A 662 -39.00 4.00 33.57
CA LEU A 662 -40.02 5.08 33.61
C LEU A 662 -39.50 6.43 33.11
N ASN A 663 -38.21 6.65 33.13
CA ASN A 663 -37.56 7.86 32.60
C ASN A 663 -37.19 7.73 31.11
N ASN A 664 -37.65 6.66 30.46
CA ASN A 664 -37.37 6.35 29.04
C ASN A 664 -35.90 6.13 28.73
N TYR A 665 -35.08 5.66 29.70
CA TYR A 665 -33.72 5.20 29.48
C TYR A 665 -33.68 3.72 29.12
N SER A 666 -32.90 3.33 28.11
CA SER A 666 -32.73 1.92 27.74
C SER A 666 -32.02 1.14 28.84
N LEU A 667 -32.59 0.04 29.25
CA LEU A 667 -32.03 -0.87 30.25
C LEU A 667 -31.17 -1.96 29.65
N GLY A 668 -31.13 -2.05 28.28
CA GLY A 668 -30.58 -3.19 27.60
C GLY A 668 -31.30 -4.48 27.87
N GLY A 669 -30.76 -5.60 27.42
CA GLY A 669 -31.35 -6.91 27.60
C GLY A 669 -30.33 -8.03 27.64
N ASN A 670 -30.80 -9.20 27.99
CA ASN A 670 -29.99 -10.41 28.07
C ASN A 670 -29.95 -11.20 26.75
N LYS A 671 -30.75 -10.80 25.75
CA LYS A 671 -30.70 -11.37 24.39
C LYS A 671 -30.72 -10.24 23.39
N ARG A 672 -30.01 -10.44 22.28
CA ARG A 672 -29.97 -9.53 21.14
C ARG A 672 -30.03 -10.31 19.84
N ALA A 673 -30.81 -9.81 18.90
CA ALA A 673 -30.81 -10.28 17.52
C ALA A 673 -30.78 -9.06 16.58
N VAL A 674 -29.82 -8.99 15.68
CA VAL A 674 -29.71 -7.94 14.68
C VAL A 674 -29.41 -8.58 13.34
N GLY A 675 -30.10 -8.13 12.30
CA GLY A 675 -29.88 -8.54 10.92
C GLY A 675 -29.79 -7.32 10.02
N ASN A 676 -28.81 -7.32 9.12
CA ASN A 676 -28.63 -6.27 8.13
C ASN A 676 -28.48 -6.90 6.75
N VAL A 677 -29.18 -6.35 5.78
CA VAL A 677 -29.02 -6.67 4.36
C VAL A 677 -28.67 -5.38 3.65
N GLU A 678 -27.56 -5.37 2.93
CA GLU A 678 -27.01 -4.16 2.31
C GLU A 678 -26.53 -4.46 0.89
N LEU A 679 -27.08 -3.75 -0.08
CA LEU A 679 -26.65 -3.79 -1.47
C LEU A 679 -25.58 -2.70 -1.68
N LEU A 680 -24.35 -3.12 -1.89
CA LEU A 680 -23.19 -2.26 -2.09
C LEU A 680 -22.98 -2.06 -3.58
N PHE A 681 -22.77 -0.82 -4.02
CA PHE A 681 -22.51 -0.47 -5.41
C PHE A 681 -21.60 0.77 -5.51
N PRO A 682 -20.88 0.94 -6.62
CA PRO A 682 -20.03 2.10 -6.83
C PRO A 682 -20.88 3.37 -6.95
N MET A 683 -20.29 4.51 -6.71
CA MET A 683 -20.95 5.79 -6.98
C MET A 683 -21.08 5.98 -8.50
N PRO A 684 -22.26 6.33 -9.02
CA PRO A 684 -22.47 6.57 -10.44
C PRO A 684 -21.44 7.57 -11.00
N GLY A 685 -20.77 7.22 -12.09
CA GLY A 685 -19.68 8.01 -12.68
C GLY A 685 -18.33 7.88 -11.98
N MET A 686 -18.19 6.98 -10.99
CA MET A 686 -16.96 6.67 -10.28
C MET A 686 -16.67 5.16 -10.23
N ASP A 687 -17.07 4.43 -11.24
CA ASP A 687 -16.94 2.96 -11.26
C ASP A 687 -15.49 2.46 -11.11
N LYS A 688 -14.53 3.29 -11.49
CA LYS A 688 -13.08 3.02 -11.36
C LYS A 688 -12.51 3.42 -10.00
N GLU A 689 -13.21 4.25 -9.23
CA GLU A 689 -12.75 4.77 -7.94
C GLU A 689 -13.30 3.90 -6.81
N LYS A 690 -12.44 3.06 -6.23
CA LYS A 690 -12.82 2.14 -5.16
C LYS A 690 -12.91 2.80 -3.78
N SER A 691 -12.51 4.08 -3.63
CA SER A 691 -12.50 4.76 -2.34
C SER A 691 -13.89 5.13 -1.82
N VAL A 692 -14.91 5.20 -2.71
CA VAL A 692 -16.30 5.55 -2.36
C VAL A 692 -17.24 4.42 -2.74
N ARG A 693 -18.10 4.01 -1.80
CA ARG A 693 -19.18 3.05 -2.01
C ARG A 693 -20.51 3.62 -1.54
N LEU A 694 -21.52 3.44 -2.34
CA LEU A 694 -22.91 3.63 -1.95
C LEU A 694 -23.52 2.32 -1.50
N SER A 695 -24.53 2.41 -0.64
CA SER A 695 -25.33 1.25 -0.30
C SER A 695 -26.78 1.60 -0.03
N ALA A 696 -27.67 0.68 -0.40
CA ALA A 696 -29.06 0.64 0.04
C ALA A 696 -29.19 -0.49 1.05
N PHE A 697 -29.89 -0.25 2.14
CA PHE A 697 -29.94 -1.24 3.22
C PHE A 697 -31.35 -1.44 3.82
N LEU A 698 -31.51 -2.61 4.42
CA LEU A 698 -32.60 -3.00 5.29
C LEU A 698 -32.02 -3.56 6.59
N ASP A 699 -32.31 -2.94 7.70
CA ASP A 699 -31.88 -3.37 9.02
C ASP A 699 -33.07 -3.85 9.83
N GLY A 700 -32.87 -4.87 10.65
CA GLY A 700 -33.85 -5.35 11.64
C GLY A 700 -33.15 -5.74 12.92
N GLY A 701 -33.75 -5.47 14.07
CA GLY A 701 -33.16 -5.90 15.33
C GLY A 701 -34.05 -5.73 16.52
N GLU A 702 -33.73 -6.52 17.54
CA GLU A 702 -34.44 -6.57 18.81
C GLU A 702 -33.48 -6.81 19.97
N VAL A 703 -33.77 -6.19 21.11
CA VAL A 703 -33.15 -6.47 22.40
C VAL A 703 -34.23 -6.94 23.36
N ILE A 704 -34.07 -8.14 23.85
CA ILE A 704 -35.03 -8.78 24.77
C ILE A 704 -34.43 -8.81 26.18
N GLY A 705 -35.19 -8.38 27.18
CA GLY A 705 -34.78 -8.38 28.58
C GLY A 705 -35.94 -8.23 29.52
N SER A 706 -35.72 -8.52 30.81
CA SER A 706 -36.70 -8.37 31.88
C SER A 706 -36.64 -6.97 32.49
N GLY A 707 -37.78 -6.51 33.04
CA GLY A 707 -37.86 -5.30 33.85
C GLY A 707 -38.11 -4.01 33.08
N GLY A 708 -38.53 -4.06 31.81
CA GLY A 708 -39.05 -2.91 31.08
C GLY A 708 -40.34 -2.39 31.76
N GLN A 709 -40.39 -1.09 32.00
CA GLN A 709 -41.51 -0.42 32.67
C GLN A 709 -42.36 0.39 31.67
N VAL A 710 -41.84 0.61 30.47
CA VAL A 710 -42.53 1.35 29.39
C VAL A 710 -43.09 0.33 28.38
N PRO A 711 -44.43 0.26 28.20
CA PRO A 711 -45.04 -0.61 27.21
C PRO A 711 -44.64 -0.30 25.78
N GLY A 712 -44.61 -1.31 24.89
CA GLY A 712 -44.33 -1.13 23.47
C GLY A 712 -42.85 -0.91 23.09
N THR A 713 -41.94 -0.97 24.06
CA THR A 713 -40.49 -0.79 23.79
C THR A 713 -39.76 -2.08 23.40
N ILE A 714 -40.43 -3.24 23.62
CA ILE A 714 -39.95 -4.57 23.23
C ILE A 714 -40.57 -4.95 21.88
N GLY A 715 -39.82 -5.60 21.03
CA GLY A 715 -40.19 -6.10 19.72
C GLY A 715 -39.23 -5.66 18.62
N MET A 716 -39.27 -6.42 17.54
CA MET A 716 -38.38 -6.19 16.38
C MET A 716 -38.64 -4.82 15.78
N ARG A 717 -37.58 -4.05 15.55
CA ARG A 717 -37.59 -2.78 14.84
C ARG A 717 -36.90 -2.95 13.51
N TYR A 718 -37.47 -2.30 12.49
CA TYR A 718 -36.95 -2.32 11.13
C TYR A 718 -36.67 -0.91 10.66
N SER A 719 -35.65 -0.78 9.80
CA SER A 719 -35.37 0.45 9.12
C SER A 719 -34.79 0.19 7.73
N THR A 720 -34.95 1.15 6.83
CA THR A 720 -34.36 1.13 5.50
C THR A 720 -33.72 2.48 5.18
N GLY A 721 -32.78 2.50 4.27
CA GLY A 721 -32.14 3.75 3.91
C GLY A 721 -30.99 3.60 2.94
N LEU A 722 -30.25 4.69 2.80
CA LEU A 722 -29.06 4.79 1.96
C LEU A 722 -27.85 5.16 2.81
N ALA A 723 -26.69 4.65 2.43
CA ALA A 723 -25.45 5.03 3.07
C ALA A 723 -24.33 5.26 2.05
N VAL A 724 -23.38 6.11 2.44
CA VAL A 724 -22.14 6.40 1.71
C VAL A 724 -21.00 6.00 2.61
N THR A 725 -20.11 5.18 2.12
CA THR A 725 -18.83 4.87 2.77
C THR A 725 -17.71 5.43 1.91
N TRP A 726 -16.89 6.30 2.49
CA TRP A 726 -15.76 6.92 1.82
C TRP A 726 -14.48 6.76 2.63
N PHE A 727 -13.47 6.14 2.04
CA PHE A 727 -12.13 6.07 2.63
C PHE A 727 -11.35 7.32 2.26
N SER A 728 -11.57 8.35 3.06
CA SER A 728 -10.94 9.65 2.86
C SER A 728 -9.50 9.66 3.39
N PRO A 729 -8.65 10.64 2.98
CA PRO A 729 -7.33 10.84 3.58
C PRO A 729 -7.35 11.12 5.10
N ALA A 730 -8.48 11.60 5.62
CA ALA A 730 -8.69 11.83 7.06
C ALA A 730 -9.21 10.61 7.82
N GLY A 731 -9.36 9.47 7.11
CA GLY A 731 -9.90 8.23 7.65
C GLY A 731 -11.25 7.83 7.04
N PRO A 732 -11.75 6.65 7.40
CA PRO A 732 -13.04 6.17 6.89
C PRO A 732 -14.19 7.06 7.39
N LEU A 733 -15.03 7.47 6.45
CA LEU A 733 -16.30 8.18 6.70
C LEU A 733 -17.44 7.26 6.30
N LYS A 734 -18.39 7.04 7.19
CA LYS A 734 -19.69 6.42 6.86
C LYS A 734 -20.80 7.37 7.24
N LEU A 735 -21.61 7.73 6.27
CA LEU A 735 -22.81 8.55 6.42
C LEU A 735 -24.01 7.69 6.03
N SER A 736 -25.03 7.62 6.89
CA SER A 736 -26.25 6.89 6.61
C SER A 736 -27.47 7.74 6.90
N TRP A 737 -28.40 7.73 5.96
CA TRP A 737 -29.76 8.26 6.16
C TRP A 737 -30.72 7.08 6.20
N ALA A 738 -31.46 6.97 7.30
CA ALA A 738 -32.32 5.84 7.58
C ALA A 738 -33.74 6.29 7.95
N LYS A 739 -34.73 5.54 7.47
CA LYS A 739 -36.12 5.69 7.82
C LYS A 739 -36.58 4.46 8.60
N PRO A 740 -37.01 4.60 9.87
CA PRO A 740 -37.71 3.55 10.58
C PRO A 740 -39.01 3.13 9.86
N LEU A 741 -39.32 1.85 9.88
CA LEU A 741 -40.48 1.29 9.22
C LEU A 741 -41.64 0.96 10.16
N ASN A 742 -41.35 0.72 11.44
CA ASN A 742 -42.32 0.28 12.47
C ASN A 742 -42.02 0.88 13.84
N ASP A 743 -41.55 2.14 13.87
CA ASP A 743 -41.29 2.85 15.12
C ASP A 743 -42.52 2.99 16.01
N GLN A 744 -42.29 3.07 17.30
CA GLN A 744 -43.30 3.29 18.32
C GLN A 744 -43.14 4.68 18.94
N PRO A 745 -44.16 5.27 19.53
CA PRO A 745 -44.12 6.64 20.07
C PRO A 745 -42.98 6.91 21.06
N GLN A 746 -42.49 5.86 21.75
CA GLN A 746 -41.41 5.96 22.73
C GLN A 746 -40.02 5.78 22.12
N ASP A 747 -39.94 5.35 20.85
CA ASP A 747 -38.65 5.12 20.19
C ASP A 747 -37.93 6.43 19.96
N LYS A 748 -36.61 6.41 20.18
CA LYS A 748 -35.73 7.55 19.91
C LYS A 748 -35.20 7.42 18.50
N ILE A 749 -35.56 8.36 17.62
CA ILE A 749 -35.25 8.31 16.21
C ILE A 749 -34.08 9.24 15.88
N GLN A 750 -33.15 8.76 15.09
CA GLN A 750 -32.05 9.52 14.52
C GLN A 750 -31.86 9.16 13.05
N HIS A 751 -32.50 9.91 12.15
CA HIS A 751 -32.48 9.62 10.72
C HIS A 751 -31.09 9.70 10.10
N LEU A 752 -30.30 10.70 10.48
CA LEU A 752 -28.94 10.91 9.95
C LEU A 752 -27.92 10.48 10.98
N GLN A 753 -27.07 9.54 10.60
CA GLN A 753 -26.01 8.99 11.46
C GLN A 753 -24.70 8.95 10.70
N PHE A 754 -23.61 9.27 11.37
CA PHE A 754 -22.30 9.23 10.74
C PHE A 754 -21.18 8.84 11.70
N THR A 755 -20.08 8.38 11.09
CA THR A 755 -18.81 8.10 11.75
C THR A 755 -17.67 8.58 10.86
N LEU A 756 -16.65 9.17 11.45
CA LEU A 756 -15.45 9.67 10.77
C LEU A 756 -14.21 9.27 11.58
N GLY A 757 -13.19 8.74 10.92
CA GLY A 757 -11.90 8.43 11.54
C GLY A 757 -11.90 7.26 12.52
N THR A 758 -13.00 6.56 12.71
CA THR A 758 -13.09 5.33 13.51
C THR A 758 -13.12 4.12 12.58
N MET A 759 -12.27 3.13 12.82
CA MET A 759 -12.40 1.86 12.11
C MET A 759 -13.74 1.20 12.51
N PHE A 760 -14.43 0.67 11.53
CA PHE A 760 -15.72 -0.01 11.71
C PHE A 760 -15.52 -1.46 12.14
#